data_8530fe0b5d2d94777c2a09f56085a9a8
#
_entry.id   8530fe0b5d2d94777c2a09f56085a9a8
#
_cell.length_a   1.000
_cell.length_b   1.000
_cell.length_c   1.000
_cell.angle_alpha   90.00
_cell.angle_beta   90.00
_cell.angle_gamma   90.00
#
_symmetry.space_group_name_H-M   'P 1'
#
loop_
_entity.id
_entity.type
_entity.pdbx_description
1 polymer ?
#
loop_
_entity_poly.entity_id
_entity_poly.type
_entity_poly.pdbx_seq_one_letter_code
_entity_poly.pdbx_strand_id
1 'polypeptide(L)'
;MPVTTIEGDTWFATCPKGVEALLAAELSTLGASGTRETVAGVHFTGPRALAYRACLWSRLANRILWPLGSVDAAEGDTLYAGLHDIDWGSLFTHRNTIAIQFTGENRSIRNTQFGAQRSKDAIVDWFVAATGQRPSVDRAKPDVRINIRLVRDNAHVSIDLSGGSLHRRGYRLRAGAAPLKENLAAAVLLRADWPGIAARGGALIDPLCGSATLLVEGAMMAADIAPGLGRPQFGFEHLQMHDVAQWEALLSDASSRAEKGLASRLPEFRGYDWDPSVVRRAQQNVAQLGLGKIVRVSCKPVSELEKPTHMPLPLGLLVCNPPYGERIGEKENLVPLYRQLGETMLAEFPGWHAAVLTSDLELGKATGLRSHKRYALYNGAIAASLLLFDLGANEFRGSDSSAEKTGAQQPALSGGATMFANRIRKNRKRLSSWVKREQVECYRLYDADMPEYAVAVDVYGKHLHVAEYKAPRGISEEAALRRLEEVRSALPQALDIAADNIVYKQRSRQRGAKQYTRQDSRGEMLTVREGQAQLLVNLHDYLDTGLFLDHRPLRLRIAQEAVGRDFLNLFCYTGSASVHAALGGAHSTTSVDLSNTYLNWLRKNLAANKLDETRNILIRENCQTWLARESGRYDLILLDPPSFSNSKAMIDSFDVQRDHVDLIRLAMGVLRGEGQCYFSSNRRGFELDVASLEEFRCEDITGATLAEDFKRNRKIHCCWLIKHADSTKN
;
A
#
# COMPACT_ATOMS: atom_id res chain seq x y z
N MET A 1 29.18 23.27 9.38
CA MET A 1 29.05 22.96 10.81
C MET A 1 29.68 21.60 11.02
N PRO A 2 30.44 21.38 12.09
CA PRO A 2 31.06 20.07 12.31
C PRO A 2 29.97 19.00 12.40
N VAL A 3 30.29 17.81 11.88
CA VAL A 3 29.45 16.60 12.00
C VAL A 3 29.12 16.44 13.49
N THR A 4 27.84 16.50 13.84
CA THR A 4 27.42 16.23 15.21
C THR A 4 27.65 14.75 15.43
N THR A 5 28.82 14.38 15.93
CA THR A 5 29.16 13.03 16.36
C THR A 5 28.19 12.65 17.46
N ILE A 6 27.41 11.59 17.25
CA ILE A 6 26.60 10.99 18.30
C ILE A 6 27.60 10.29 19.25
N GLU A 7 27.92 10.94 20.35
CA GLU A 7 28.70 10.31 21.42
C GLU A 7 27.90 9.15 22.00
N GLY A 8 28.52 7.98 22.03
CA GLY A 8 28.04 6.82 22.75
C GLY A 8 27.45 5.72 21.86
N ASP A 9 27.29 4.59 22.47
CA ASP A 9 26.84 3.32 21.93
C ASP A 9 25.35 3.34 21.45
N THR A 10 25.03 4.14 20.44
CA THR A 10 23.68 4.26 19.86
C THR A 10 23.64 3.58 18.51
N TRP A 11 22.67 2.67 18.34
CA TRP A 11 22.48 1.85 17.15
C TRP A 11 21.08 2.05 16.60
N PHE A 12 20.87 1.65 15.35
CA PHE A 12 19.55 1.68 14.73
C PHE A 12 19.23 0.34 14.05
N ALA A 13 18.18 -0.33 14.49
CA ALA A 13 17.67 -1.55 13.88
C ALA A 13 16.49 -1.23 12.96
N THR A 14 16.58 -1.61 11.68
CA THR A 14 15.46 -1.49 10.74
C THR A 14 14.60 -2.75 10.78
N CYS A 15 13.27 -2.62 10.61
CA CYS A 15 12.34 -3.76 10.56
C CYS A 15 11.21 -3.53 9.54
N PRO A 16 10.38 -4.55 9.24
CA PRO A 16 9.14 -4.36 8.55
C PRO A 16 8.21 -3.42 9.33
N LYS A 17 7.44 -2.59 8.64
CA LYS A 17 6.43 -1.73 9.26
C LYS A 17 5.40 -2.58 10.02
N GLY A 18 5.03 -2.15 11.24
CA GLY A 18 4.11 -2.86 12.14
C GLY A 18 4.79 -3.86 13.10
N VAL A 19 6.14 -3.96 13.04
CA VAL A 19 6.95 -4.86 13.89
C VAL A 19 7.79 -4.08 14.91
N GLU A 20 7.74 -2.75 14.89
CA GLU A 20 8.61 -1.86 15.67
C GLU A 20 8.55 -2.16 17.19
N ALA A 21 7.36 -2.27 17.76
CA ALA A 21 7.18 -2.56 19.19
C ALA A 21 7.71 -3.95 19.57
N LEU A 22 7.56 -4.97 18.70
CA LEU A 22 8.15 -6.29 18.93
C LEU A 22 9.67 -6.23 18.89
N LEU A 23 10.24 -5.48 17.93
CA LEU A 23 11.68 -5.30 17.82
C LEU A 23 12.25 -4.55 19.03
N ALA A 24 11.55 -3.52 19.53
CA ALA A 24 11.97 -2.80 20.73
C ALA A 24 12.03 -3.73 21.95
N ALA A 25 11.02 -4.57 22.14
CA ALA A 25 10.99 -5.59 23.19
C ALA A 25 12.12 -6.64 23.01
N GLU A 26 12.36 -7.11 21.78
CA GLU A 26 13.45 -8.04 21.48
C GLU A 26 14.81 -7.43 21.82
N LEU A 27 15.09 -6.18 21.41
CA LEU A 27 16.34 -5.50 21.69
C LEU A 27 16.55 -5.27 23.19
N SER A 28 15.49 -4.94 23.94
CA SER A 28 15.54 -4.84 25.40
C SER A 28 15.89 -6.18 26.03
N THR A 29 15.32 -7.30 25.55
CA THR A 29 15.68 -8.65 26.02
C THR A 29 17.13 -9.03 25.69
N LEU A 30 17.67 -8.51 24.57
CA LEU A 30 19.07 -8.71 24.19
C LEU A 30 20.04 -7.84 25.02
N GLY A 31 19.55 -6.92 25.83
CA GLY A 31 20.34 -6.11 26.77
C GLY A 31 20.46 -4.64 26.38
N ALA A 32 19.58 -4.09 25.55
CA ALA A 32 19.55 -2.66 25.28
C ALA A 32 19.15 -1.87 26.53
N SER A 33 19.94 -0.84 26.87
CA SER A 33 19.67 0.05 28.00
C SER A 33 18.56 1.08 27.74
N GLY A 34 18.24 1.33 26.46
CA GLY A 34 17.16 2.19 26.02
C GLY A 34 16.74 1.86 24.60
N THR A 35 15.42 1.94 24.33
CA THR A 35 14.86 1.74 23.00
C THR A 35 13.90 2.88 22.66
N ARG A 36 13.89 3.33 21.39
CA ARG A 36 12.98 4.34 20.89
C ARG A 36 12.48 3.96 19.49
N GLU A 37 11.20 3.68 19.42
CA GLU A 37 10.54 3.32 18.17
C GLU A 37 10.47 4.50 17.19
N THR A 38 10.62 4.18 15.91
CA THR A 38 10.38 5.09 14.77
C THR A 38 9.65 4.33 13.66
N VAL A 39 9.29 5.00 12.57
CA VAL A 39 8.68 4.30 11.42
C VAL A 39 9.69 3.34 10.79
N ALA A 40 9.36 2.05 10.81
CA ALA A 40 10.14 0.94 10.24
C ALA A 40 11.53 0.74 10.90
N GLY A 41 11.67 1.08 12.19
CA GLY A 41 12.90 0.82 12.91
C GLY A 41 12.89 1.29 14.36
N VAL A 42 13.94 0.92 15.09
CA VAL A 42 14.13 1.20 16.52
C VAL A 42 15.55 1.69 16.77
N HIS A 43 15.69 2.86 17.38
CA HIS A 43 16.96 3.26 17.99
C HIS A 43 17.15 2.52 19.31
N PHE A 44 18.35 2.05 19.56
CA PHE A 44 18.69 1.39 20.84
C PHE A 44 20.10 1.74 21.30
N THR A 45 20.32 1.68 22.59
CA THR A 45 21.59 2.04 23.22
C THR A 45 22.18 0.86 23.95
N GLY A 46 23.51 0.77 23.96
CA GLY A 46 24.27 -0.25 24.64
C GLY A 46 25.64 -0.49 24.03
N PRO A 47 26.51 -1.27 24.69
CA PRO A 47 27.89 -1.47 24.27
C PRO A 47 27.97 -2.15 22.90
N ARG A 48 29.15 -2.09 22.26
CA ARG A 48 29.43 -2.72 20.95
C ARG A 48 29.01 -4.19 20.89
N ALA A 49 29.24 -4.95 21.96
CA ALA A 49 28.82 -6.34 22.10
C ALA A 49 27.31 -6.52 21.87
N LEU A 50 26.50 -5.53 22.24
CA LEU A 50 25.05 -5.55 21.98
C LEU A 50 24.76 -5.45 20.49
N ALA A 51 25.48 -4.63 19.72
CA ALA A 51 25.29 -4.56 18.27
C ALA A 51 25.62 -5.89 17.59
N TYR A 52 26.72 -6.56 18.00
CA TYR A 52 27.05 -7.91 17.54
C TYR A 52 25.97 -8.92 17.92
N ARG A 53 25.52 -8.89 19.18
CA ARG A 53 24.42 -9.73 19.66
C ARG A 53 23.13 -9.49 18.89
N ALA A 54 22.80 -8.23 18.58
CA ALA A 54 21.63 -7.89 17.78
C ALA A 54 21.75 -8.41 16.34
N CYS A 55 22.92 -8.37 15.71
CA CYS A 55 23.16 -8.98 14.42
C CYS A 55 22.97 -10.50 14.45
N LEU A 56 23.42 -11.17 15.49
CA LEU A 56 23.38 -12.64 15.64
C LEU A 56 21.97 -13.14 16.04
N TRP A 57 21.32 -12.48 17.00
CA TRP A 57 20.13 -12.98 17.70
C TRP A 57 18.82 -12.34 17.28
N SER A 58 18.81 -11.15 16.62
CA SER A 58 17.56 -10.52 16.25
C SER A 58 16.85 -11.32 15.15
N ARG A 59 15.63 -11.75 15.46
CA ARG A 59 14.72 -12.43 14.54
C ARG A 59 13.94 -11.44 13.69
N LEU A 60 13.77 -10.20 14.17
CA LEU A 60 12.87 -9.20 13.63
C LEU A 60 13.57 -8.13 12.80
N ALA A 61 14.83 -7.82 13.08
CA ALA A 61 15.58 -6.81 12.35
C ALA A 61 15.83 -7.19 10.89
N ASN A 62 15.78 -6.20 10.00
CA ASN A 62 16.31 -6.32 8.64
C ASN A 62 17.81 -6.02 8.61
N ARG A 63 18.21 -4.96 9.31
CA ARG A 63 19.60 -4.49 9.41
C ARG A 63 19.85 -3.87 10.76
N ILE A 64 21.08 -3.95 11.22
CA ILE A 64 21.61 -3.19 12.34
C ILE A 64 22.58 -2.16 11.76
N LEU A 65 22.29 -0.90 11.98
CA LEU A 65 23.04 0.23 11.46
C LEU A 65 23.78 0.95 12.61
N TRP A 66 24.98 1.38 12.33
CA TRP A 66 25.75 2.30 13.17
C TRP A 66 25.61 3.73 12.64
N PRO A 67 24.81 4.61 13.26
CA PRO A 67 24.69 6.00 12.85
C PRO A 67 26.01 6.75 13.09
N LEU A 68 26.55 7.38 12.05
CA LEU A 68 27.75 8.22 12.15
C LEU A 68 27.40 9.69 12.40
N GLY A 69 26.22 10.14 11.98
CA GLY A 69 25.74 11.51 12.09
C GLY A 69 24.85 11.91 10.92
N SER A 70 24.68 13.23 10.76
CA SER A 70 23.97 13.80 9.61
C SER A 70 24.78 14.93 8.99
N VAL A 71 24.72 15.05 7.68
CA VAL A 71 25.37 16.09 6.89
C VAL A 71 24.33 16.90 6.13
N ASP A 72 24.63 18.15 5.83
CA ASP A 72 23.80 18.97 4.94
C ASP A 72 23.81 18.37 3.52
N ALA A 73 22.65 18.30 2.92
CA ALA A 73 22.43 17.74 1.61
C ALA A 73 21.34 18.54 0.85
N ALA A 74 21.29 19.85 1.07
CA ALA A 74 20.44 20.74 0.31
C ALA A 74 20.75 20.64 -1.19
N GLU A 75 22.03 20.45 -1.52
CA GLU A 75 22.54 20.25 -2.89
C GLU A 75 23.53 19.09 -2.94
N GLY A 76 23.88 18.65 -4.16
CA GLY A 76 24.86 17.57 -4.35
C GLY A 76 26.26 17.93 -3.85
N ASP A 77 26.63 19.21 -3.90
CA ASP A 77 27.95 19.69 -3.47
C ASP A 77 28.05 19.81 -1.94
N THR A 78 26.99 20.22 -1.25
CA THR A 78 26.94 20.20 0.21
C THR A 78 26.96 18.77 0.75
N LEU A 79 26.23 17.84 0.10
CA LEU A 79 26.29 16.40 0.41
C LEU A 79 27.73 15.87 0.26
N TYR A 80 28.40 16.19 -0.86
CA TYR A 80 29.79 15.77 -1.10
C TYR A 80 30.74 16.30 -0.02
N ALA A 81 30.72 17.60 0.25
CA ALA A 81 31.58 18.22 1.25
C ALA A 81 31.37 17.61 2.64
N GLY A 82 30.12 17.50 3.09
CA GLY A 82 29.81 16.91 4.40
C GLY A 82 30.22 15.45 4.53
N LEU A 83 30.14 14.65 3.46
CA LEU A 83 30.62 13.28 3.45
C LEU A 83 32.14 13.18 3.39
N HIS A 84 32.79 14.10 2.69
CA HIS A 84 34.26 14.16 2.62
C HIS A 84 34.90 14.59 3.97
N ASP A 85 34.17 15.30 4.82
CA ASP A 85 34.65 15.68 6.17
C ASP A 85 34.63 14.52 7.20
N ILE A 86 34.01 13.39 6.87
CA ILE A 86 33.98 12.21 7.76
C ILE A 86 35.33 11.48 7.69
N ASP A 87 35.93 11.14 8.83
CA ASP A 87 37.13 10.31 8.90
C ASP A 87 36.82 8.84 8.60
N TRP A 88 36.74 8.50 7.30
CA TRP A 88 36.48 7.13 6.84
C TRP A 88 37.59 6.15 7.19
N GLY A 89 38.83 6.66 7.34
CA GLY A 89 40.00 5.84 7.69
C GLY A 89 39.94 5.23 9.07
N SER A 90 39.23 5.85 10.00
CA SER A 90 39.00 5.26 11.34
C SER A 90 37.96 4.14 11.33
N LEU A 91 37.17 4.01 10.26
CA LEU A 91 36.08 3.04 10.16
C LEU A 91 36.49 1.78 9.38
N PHE A 92 37.18 1.95 8.23
CA PHE A 92 37.64 0.86 7.37
C PHE A 92 38.82 1.31 6.50
N THR A 93 39.42 0.41 5.74
CA THR A 93 40.59 0.72 4.91
C THR A 93 40.27 0.79 3.41
N HIS A 94 41.16 1.40 2.60
CA HIS A 94 41.06 1.42 1.14
C HIS A 94 41.05 -0.01 0.49
N ARG A 95 41.45 -1.04 1.23
CA ARG A 95 41.43 -2.44 0.76
C ARG A 95 40.04 -3.05 0.75
N ASN A 96 39.12 -2.49 1.56
CA ASN A 96 37.76 -2.97 1.63
C ASN A 96 36.96 -2.52 0.38
N THR A 97 36.10 -3.40 -0.09
CA THR A 97 35.10 -3.06 -1.10
C THR A 97 33.91 -2.34 -0.46
N ILE A 98 33.41 -1.31 -1.13
CA ILE A 98 32.30 -0.50 -0.61
C ILE A 98 31.06 -0.54 -1.50
N ALA A 99 29.88 -0.33 -0.89
CA ALA A 99 28.65 0.00 -1.63
C ALA A 99 27.85 1.08 -0.89
N ILE A 100 27.29 2.00 -1.66
CA ILE A 100 26.43 3.07 -1.12
C ILE A 100 24.97 2.68 -1.39
N GLN A 101 24.18 2.69 -0.34
CA GLN A 101 22.71 2.58 -0.40
C GLN A 101 22.11 3.95 -0.07
N PHE A 102 21.70 4.69 -1.08
CA PHE A 102 21.09 6.02 -0.93
C PHE A 102 19.57 5.91 -1.05
N THR A 103 18.84 6.60 -0.15
CA THR A 103 17.37 6.64 -0.14
C THR A 103 16.89 8.05 0.17
N GLY A 104 15.73 8.41 -0.39
CA GLY A 104 15.15 9.74 -0.25
C GLY A 104 15.52 10.66 -1.41
N GLU A 105 14.78 11.77 -1.51
CA GLU A 105 14.89 12.78 -2.55
C GLU A 105 14.56 14.16 -1.96
N ASN A 106 15.12 15.22 -2.53
CA ASN A 106 14.75 16.62 -2.27
C ASN A 106 14.65 17.41 -3.59
N ARG A 107 14.64 18.74 -3.54
CA ARG A 107 14.53 19.58 -4.74
C ARG A 107 15.74 19.47 -5.66
N SER A 108 16.94 19.33 -5.12
CA SER A 108 18.21 19.28 -5.86
C SER A 108 18.63 17.86 -6.17
N ILE A 109 18.52 16.94 -5.18
CA ILE A 109 18.86 15.52 -5.33
C ILE A 109 17.55 14.74 -5.64
N ARG A 110 17.16 14.75 -6.92
CA ARG A 110 15.89 14.14 -7.39
C ARG A 110 16.01 12.66 -7.74
N ASN A 111 17.23 12.14 -7.77
CA ASN A 111 17.53 10.78 -8.19
C ASN A 111 18.46 10.11 -7.17
N THR A 112 18.01 8.99 -6.60
CA THR A 112 18.80 8.22 -5.63
C THR A 112 20.11 7.69 -6.21
N GLN A 113 20.19 7.45 -7.52
CA GLN A 113 21.42 7.04 -8.19
C GLN A 113 22.45 8.17 -8.22
N PHE A 114 22.02 9.40 -8.49
CA PHE A 114 22.88 10.59 -8.40
C PHE A 114 23.38 10.78 -6.97
N GLY A 115 22.50 10.71 -5.96
CA GLY A 115 22.90 10.80 -4.56
C GLY A 115 23.92 9.73 -4.16
N ALA A 116 23.70 8.48 -4.60
CA ALA A 116 24.65 7.39 -4.35
C ALA A 116 26.00 7.60 -5.06
N GLN A 117 25.99 8.10 -6.29
CA GLN A 117 27.22 8.39 -7.05
C GLN A 117 28.01 9.50 -6.38
N ARG A 118 27.35 10.64 -6.04
CA ARG A 118 28.01 11.77 -5.40
C ARG A 118 28.59 11.40 -4.04
N SER A 119 27.86 10.58 -3.26
CA SER A 119 28.34 10.06 -1.99
C SER A 119 29.54 9.12 -2.14
N LYS A 120 29.51 8.26 -3.16
CA LYS A 120 30.65 7.38 -3.49
C LYS A 120 31.89 8.21 -3.83
N ASP A 121 31.72 9.26 -4.66
CA ASP A 121 32.84 10.10 -5.08
C ASP A 121 33.49 10.79 -3.88
N ALA A 122 32.72 11.36 -2.94
CA ALA A 122 33.23 11.95 -1.71
C ALA A 122 34.09 10.99 -0.88
N ILE A 123 33.62 9.75 -0.70
CA ILE A 123 34.32 8.73 0.09
C ILE A 123 35.60 8.26 -0.60
N VAL A 124 35.52 8.03 -1.92
CA VAL A 124 36.71 7.61 -2.70
C VAL A 124 37.77 8.70 -2.72
N ASP A 125 37.38 9.97 -2.92
CA ASP A 125 38.31 11.10 -2.95
C ASP A 125 38.95 11.34 -1.58
N TRP A 126 38.20 11.12 -0.49
CA TRP A 126 38.77 11.11 0.87
C TRP A 126 39.92 10.09 1.01
N PHE A 127 39.71 8.85 0.57
CA PHE A 127 40.76 7.82 0.64
C PHE A 127 41.94 8.14 -0.26
N VAL A 128 41.71 8.68 -1.47
CA VAL A 128 42.78 9.11 -2.37
C VAL A 128 43.61 10.22 -1.73
N ALA A 129 42.97 11.20 -1.11
CA ALA A 129 43.65 12.30 -0.41
C ALA A 129 44.44 11.80 0.82
N ALA A 130 43.89 10.90 1.61
CA ALA A 130 44.50 10.42 2.86
C ALA A 130 45.55 9.35 2.66
N THR A 131 45.40 8.47 1.64
CA THR A 131 46.24 7.26 1.49
C THR A 131 46.88 7.09 0.11
N GLY A 132 46.55 7.92 -0.87
CA GLY A 132 46.94 7.77 -2.27
C GLY A 132 46.28 6.59 -3.00
N GLN A 133 45.35 5.88 -2.36
CA GLN A 133 44.68 4.69 -2.88
C GLN A 133 43.17 4.79 -2.71
N ARG A 134 42.42 4.10 -3.58
CA ARG A 134 40.95 4.17 -3.60
C ARG A 134 40.32 2.81 -3.27
N PRO A 135 39.23 2.75 -2.49
CA PRO A 135 38.47 1.52 -2.31
C PRO A 135 37.76 1.11 -3.59
N SER A 136 37.66 -0.18 -3.83
CA SER A 136 36.88 -0.75 -4.91
C SER A 136 35.39 -0.76 -4.59
N VAL A 137 34.53 -0.72 -5.63
CA VAL A 137 33.07 -0.76 -5.47
C VAL A 137 32.55 -2.14 -5.85
N ASP A 138 31.92 -2.85 -4.90
CA ASP A 138 31.17 -4.06 -5.15
C ASP A 138 29.71 -3.88 -4.68
N ARG A 139 28.77 -3.79 -5.63
CA ARG A 139 27.34 -3.61 -5.30
C ARG A 139 26.68 -4.88 -4.80
N ALA A 140 27.21 -6.05 -5.18
CA ALA A 140 26.62 -7.35 -4.87
C ALA A 140 27.04 -7.84 -3.48
N LYS A 141 28.34 -7.86 -3.20
CA LYS A 141 28.93 -8.38 -1.96
C LYS A 141 30.01 -7.44 -1.43
N PRO A 142 29.65 -6.21 -1.03
CA PRO A 142 30.63 -5.29 -0.46
C PRO A 142 31.04 -5.75 0.94
N ASP A 143 32.28 -5.47 1.31
CA ASP A 143 32.78 -5.62 2.67
C ASP A 143 32.08 -4.61 3.59
N VAL A 144 31.99 -3.34 3.12
CA VAL A 144 31.38 -2.26 3.89
C VAL A 144 30.22 -1.64 3.10
N ARG A 145 29.03 -1.67 3.67
CA ARG A 145 27.84 -1.03 3.13
C ARG A 145 27.53 0.26 3.89
N ILE A 146 27.52 1.37 3.20
CA ILE A 146 27.19 2.68 3.75
C ILE A 146 25.74 3.01 3.37
N ASN A 147 24.94 3.27 4.40
CA ASN A 147 23.52 3.61 4.25
C ASN A 147 23.33 5.12 4.44
N ILE A 148 22.80 5.81 3.43
CA ILE A 148 22.54 7.24 3.46
C ILE A 148 21.06 7.48 3.23
N ARG A 149 20.40 8.12 4.19
CA ARG A 149 18.98 8.46 4.14
C ARG A 149 18.79 9.96 4.11
N LEU A 150 18.39 10.47 2.96
CA LEU A 150 18.04 11.88 2.78
C LEU A 150 16.63 12.14 3.32
N VAL A 151 16.52 13.07 4.26
CA VAL A 151 15.25 13.53 4.84
C VAL A 151 15.23 15.06 4.76
N ARG A 152 14.43 15.62 3.87
CA ARG A 152 14.48 17.04 3.51
C ARG A 152 15.88 17.36 2.98
N ASP A 153 16.62 18.29 3.64
CA ASP A 153 17.95 18.73 3.25
C ASP A 153 19.06 18.16 4.13
N ASN A 154 18.76 17.11 4.92
CA ASN A 154 19.73 16.42 5.78
C ASN A 154 19.88 14.95 5.36
N ALA A 155 21.12 14.53 5.13
CA ALA A 155 21.50 13.15 4.86
C ALA A 155 22.03 12.48 6.13
N HIS A 156 21.30 11.49 6.64
CA HIS A 156 21.71 10.67 7.77
C HIS A 156 22.61 9.55 7.25
N VAL A 157 23.82 9.47 7.78
CA VAL A 157 24.88 8.55 7.37
C VAL A 157 25.01 7.43 8.40
N SER A 158 25.07 6.19 7.97
CA SER A 158 25.23 5.01 8.84
C SER A 158 26.05 3.92 8.15
N ILE A 159 26.79 3.13 8.92
CA ILE A 159 27.40 1.88 8.48
C ILE A 159 26.47 0.71 8.76
N ASP A 160 26.30 -0.19 7.79
CA ASP A 160 25.52 -1.42 7.95
C ASP A 160 26.39 -2.52 8.58
N LEU A 161 26.14 -2.80 9.85
CA LEU A 161 26.82 -3.85 10.59
C LEU A 161 26.42 -5.26 10.16
N SER A 162 25.25 -5.39 9.54
CA SER A 162 24.72 -6.69 9.10
C SER A 162 25.38 -7.22 7.83
N GLY A 163 25.97 -6.35 6.99
CA GLY A 163 26.53 -6.67 5.69
C GLY A 163 25.48 -6.99 4.63
N GLY A 164 24.51 -7.83 4.95
CA GLY A 164 23.34 -8.16 4.16
C GLY A 164 22.09 -8.21 5.01
N SER A 165 20.89 -8.23 4.41
CA SER A 165 19.65 -8.26 5.19
C SER A 165 19.59 -9.49 6.09
N LEU A 166 19.32 -9.28 7.40
CA LEU A 166 19.31 -10.33 8.42
C LEU A 166 18.19 -11.35 8.22
N HIS A 167 17.08 -10.97 7.55
CA HIS A 167 16.01 -11.93 7.24
C HIS A 167 16.51 -13.08 6.34
N ARG A 168 17.59 -12.90 5.58
CA ARG A 168 18.21 -13.97 4.79
C ARG A 168 19.05 -14.86 5.69
N ARG A 169 18.43 -15.88 6.31
CA ARG A 169 19.09 -16.80 7.25
C ARG A 169 20.09 -17.76 6.57
N GLY A 170 20.01 -17.91 5.22
CA GLY A 170 20.89 -18.78 4.45
C GLY A 170 20.33 -20.17 4.14
N TYR A 171 19.26 -20.61 4.76
CA TYR A 171 18.72 -21.96 4.54
C TYR A 171 17.85 -22.11 3.29
N ARG A 172 17.37 -21.02 2.71
CA ARG A 172 16.49 -21.04 1.55
C ARG A 172 17.30 -21.17 0.27
N LEU A 173 17.27 -22.36 -0.36
CA LEU A 173 18.04 -22.66 -1.58
C LEU A 173 17.45 -21.99 -2.82
N ARG A 174 16.09 -21.89 -2.92
CA ARG A 174 15.39 -21.23 -4.02
C ARG A 174 14.18 -20.48 -3.48
N ALA A 175 14.00 -19.24 -3.92
CA ALA A 175 12.82 -18.46 -3.59
C ALA A 175 11.63 -18.89 -4.46
N GLY A 176 10.44 -19.04 -3.87
CA GLY A 176 9.17 -19.10 -4.60
C GLY A 176 8.78 -17.73 -5.19
N ALA A 177 7.61 -17.65 -5.84
CA ALA A 177 7.15 -16.42 -6.51
C ALA A 177 6.97 -15.22 -5.54
N ALA A 178 6.53 -15.44 -4.29
CA ALA A 178 6.36 -14.40 -3.25
C ALA A 178 6.61 -15.01 -1.85
N PRO A 179 7.86 -15.30 -1.47
CA PRO A 179 8.13 -15.99 -0.21
C PRO A 179 7.86 -15.08 0.99
N LEU A 180 7.27 -15.65 2.04
CA LEU A 180 7.20 -15.01 3.35
C LEU A 180 8.62 -14.75 3.86
N LYS A 181 8.95 -13.49 4.21
CA LYS A 181 10.26 -13.17 4.78
C LYS A 181 10.39 -13.79 6.16
N GLU A 182 11.57 -14.26 6.48
CA GLU A 182 11.87 -14.97 7.73
C GLU A 182 11.58 -14.10 8.97
N ASN A 183 11.94 -12.83 8.95
CA ASN A 183 11.66 -11.92 10.05
C ASN A 183 10.15 -11.59 10.19
N LEU A 184 9.39 -11.63 9.10
CA LEU A 184 7.93 -11.50 9.18
C LEU A 184 7.30 -12.79 9.73
N ALA A 185 7.82 -13.96 9.34
CA ALA A 185 7.41 -15.24 9.93
C ALA A 185 7.67 -15.26 11.45
N ALA A 186 8.83 -14.78 11.89
CA ALA A 186 9.15 -14.61 13.31
C ALA A 186 8.16 -13.67 14.01
N ALA A 187 7.80 -12.53 13.39
CA ALA A 187 6.81 -11.59 13.92
C ALA A 187 5.41 -12.23 14.06
N VAL A 188 4.98 -13.03 13.08
CA VAL A 188 3.73 -13.80 13.13
C VAL A 188 3.72 -14.74 14.32
N LEU A 189 4.77 -15.52 14.51
CA LEU A 189 4.91 -16.48 15.60
C LEU A 189 4.94 -15.80 16.97
N LEU A 190 5.65 -14.68 17.11
CA LEU A 190 5.70 -13.90 18.35
C LEU A 190 4.33 -13.26 18.68
N ARG A 191 3.61 -12.74 17.69
CA ARG A 191 2.26 -12.20 17.88
C ARG A 191 1.23 -13.29 18.26
N ALA A 192 1.47 -14.53 17.83
CA ALA A 192 0.65 -15.70 18.15
C ALA A 192 1.07 -16.40 19.45
N ASP A 193 1.97 -15.82 20.24
CA ASP A 193 2.50 -16.39 21.49
C ASP A 193 3.14 -17.78 21.32
N TRP A 194 3.78 -18.04 20.17
CA TRP A 194 4.43 -19.32 19.95
C TRP A 194 5.46 -19.70 21.03
N PRO A 195 6.35 -18.78 21.49
CA PRO A 195 7.29 -19.12 22.56
C PRO A 195 6.62 -19.60 23.85
N GLY A 196 5.50 -18.95 24.24
CA GLY A 196 4.71 -19.37 25.42
C GLY A 196 4.00 -20.72 25.22
N ILE A 197 3.48 -20.97 24.02
CA ILE A 197 2.84 -22.25 23.65
C ILE A 197 3.90 -23.37 23.63
N ALA A 198 5.07 -23.12 23.02
CA ALA A 198 6.18 -24.08 22.95
C ALA A 198 6.71 -24.45 24.34
N ALA A 199 6.87 -23.45 25.24
CA ALA A 199 7.33 -23.67 26.61
C ALA A 199 6.38 -24.57 27.43
N ARG A 200 5.08 -24.59 27.07
CA ARG A 200 4.06 -25.48 27.64
C ARG A 200 3.98 -26.85 26.93
N GLY A 201 4.89 -27.13 25.96
CA GLY A 201 4.92 -28.37 25.19
C GLY A 201 3.88 -28.45 24.08
N GLY A 202 3.32 -27.31 23.66
CA GLY A 202 2.34 -27.22 22.57
C GLY A 202 2.98 -27.42 21.19
N ALA A 203 2.21 -27.99 20.23
CA ALA A 203 2.68 -28.28 18.88
C ALA A 203 2.54 -27.06 17.94
N LEU A 204 3.36 -27.01 16.87
CA LEU A 204 3.22 -26.06 15.76
C LEU A 204 2.86 -26.79 14.47
N ILE A 205 1.72 -26.43 13.88
CA ILE A 205 1.26 -27.02 12.64
C ILE A 205 1.02 -25.92 11.59
N ASP A 206 1.58 -26.10 10.39
CA ASP A 206 1.33 -25.25 9.22
C ASP A 206 0.65 -26.09 8.12
N PRO A 207 -0.68 -25.93 7.92
CA PRO A 207 -1.45 -26.70 6.95
C PRO A 207 -1.22 -26.30 5.48
N LEU A 208 -0.50 -25.18 5.24
CA LEU A 208 -0.17 -24.66 3.92
C LEU A 208 1.28 -24.13 3.93
N CYS A 209 2.20 -25.02 4.28
CA CYS A 209 3.55 -24.65 4.74
C CYS A 209 4.46 -24.05 3.68
N GLY A 210 4.14 -24.19 2.41
CA GLY A 210 4.95 -23.66 1.34
C GLY A 210 6.41 -24.10 1.46
N SER A 211 7.33 -23.16 1.68
CA SER A 211 8.76 -23.39 1.89
C SER A 211 9.14 -23.74 3.34
N ALA A 212 8.18 -23.99 4.22
CA ALA A 212 8.30 -24.27 5.66
C ALA A 212 8.90 -23.12 6.49
N THR A 213 8.79 -21.86 6.05
CA THR A 213 9.43 -20.72 6.76
C THR A 213 8.89 -20.55 8.19
N LEU A 214 7.58 -20.65 8.41
CA LEU A 214 6.98 -20.54 9.75
C LEU A 214 7.45 -21.67 10.67
N LEU A 215 7.53 -22.87 10.16
CA LEU A 215 7.98 -24.04 10.93
C LEU A 215 9.46 -23.95 11.30
N VAL A 216 10.31 -23.51 10.35
CA VAL A 216 11.75 -23.34 10.58
C VAL A 216 11.99 -22.26 11.63
N GLU A 217 11.39 -21.08 11.50
CA GLU A 217 11.53 -20.01 12.49
C GLU A 217 10.96 -20.44 13.86
N GLY A 218 9.85 -21.19 13.89
CA GLY A 218 9.27 -21.74 15.12
C GLY A 218 10.16 -22.77 15.80
N ALA A 219 10.78 -23.66 15.04
CA ALA A 219 11.71 -24.66 15.55
C ALA A 219 13.02 -24.01 16.06
N MET A 220 13.56 -23.02 15.34
CA MET A 220 14.72 -22.25 15.79
C MET A 220 14.42 -21.46 17.10
N MET A 221 13.20 -20.97 17.29
CA MET A 221 12.78 -20.33 18.55
C MET A 221 12.75 -21.33 19.70
N ALA A 222 12.12 -22.49 19.50
CA ALA A 222 11.98 -23.51 20.52
C ALA A 222 13.32 -24.18 20.91
N ALA A 223 14.22 -24.31 19.94
CA ALA A 223 15.56 -24.91 20.16
C ALA A 223 16.62 -23.87 20.51
N ASP A 224 16.24 -22.61 20.80
CA ASP A 224 17.16 -21.52 21.15
C ASP A 224 18.32 -21.33 20.15
N ILE A 225 18.03 -21.49 18.85
CA ILE A 225 19.01 -21.31 17.77
C ILE A 225 19.02 -19.84 17.35
N ALA A 226 20.18 -19.19 17.39
CA ALA A 226 20.36 -17.83 16.92
C ALA A 226 20.14 -17.76 15.40
N PRO A 227 19.27 -16.86 14.87
CA PRO A 227 18.97 -16.79 13.44
C PRO A 227 20.16 -16.40 12.56
N GLY A 228 21.17 -15.76 13.14
CA GLY A 228 22.40 -15.39 12.45
C GLY A 228 23.50 -16.44 12.49
N LEU A 229 23.38 -17.54 13.25
CA LEU A 229 24.43 -18.51 13.48
C LEU A 229 24.95 -19.20 12.19
N GLY A 230 24.07 -19.43 11.21
CA GLY A 230 24.43 -20.02 9.92
C GLY A 230 24.90 -19.02 8.86
N ARG A 231 25.07 -17.74 9.19
CA ARG A 231 25.55 -16.75 8.23
C ARG A 231 27.07 -16.82 8.11
N PRO A 232 27.63 -16.78 6.87
CA PRO A 232 29.07 -16.89 6.68
C PRO A 232 29.83 -15.67 7.19
N GLN A 233 29.20 -14.47 7.23
CA GLN A 233 29.86 -13.23 7.56
C GLN A 233 28.88 -12.11 7.85
N PHE A 234 29.32 -11.14 8.68
CA PHE A 234 28.61 -9.87 8.96
C PHE A 234 29.47 -8.67 8.53
N GLY A 235 28.80 -7.53 8.25
CA GLY A 235 29.49 -6.32 7.79
C GLY A 235 30.45 -5.73 8.83
N PHE A 236 30.18 -5.88 10.11
CA PHE A 236 31.04 -5.36 11.17
C PHE A 236 32.41 -6.07 11.25
N GLU A 237 32.55 -7.28 10.71
CA GLU A 237 33.82 -8.03 10.70
C GLU A 237 34.90 -7.36 9.82
N HIS A 238 34.49 -6.47 8.91
CA HIS A 238 35.40 -5.68 8.05
C HIS A 238 35.73 -4.30 8.61
N LEU A 239 35.17 -3.92 9.77
CA LEU A 239 35.40 -2.61 10.36
C LEU A 239 36.58 -2.62 11.33
N GLN A 240 37.29 -1.50 11.44
CA GLN A 240 38.41 -1.38 12.37
C GLN A 240 37.98 -1.52 13.83
N MET A 241 36.72 -1.23 14.14
CA MET A 241 36.14 -1.44 15.45
C MET A 241 35.91 -2.92 15.82
N HIS A 242 36.15 -3.86 14.93
CA HIS A 242 35.82 -5.27 15.15
C HIS A 242 36.68 -5.86 16.30
N ASP A 243 36.02 -6.42 17.30
CA ASP A 243 36.61 -7.14 18.42
C ASP A 243 36.39 -8.64 18.20
N VAL A 244 37.42 -9.30 17.68
CA VAL A 244 37.41 -10.73 17.31
C VAL A 244 37.10 -11.60 18.52
N ALA A 245 37.76 -11.33 19.68
CA ALA A 245 37.59 -12.16 20.87
C ALA A 245 36.16 -12.08 21.43
N GLN A 246 35.57 -10.87 21.44
CA GLN A 246 34.19 -10.68 21.86
C GLN A 246 33.21 -11.34 20.93
N TRP A 247 33.47 -11.29 19.61
CA TRP A 247 32.66 -11.96 18.62
C TRP A 247 32.70 -13.48 18.72
N GLU A 248 33.88 -14.07 18.83
CA GLU A 248 34.08 -15.50 19.04
C GLU A 248 33.37 -16.02 20.27
N ALA A 249 33.44 -15.27 21.38
CA ALA A 249 32.71 -15.61 22.61
C ALA A 249 31.19 -15.66 22.40
N LEU A 250 30.61 -14.70 21.63
CA LEU A 250 29.19 -14.69 21.29
C LEU A 250 28.79 -15.85 20.39
N LEU A 251 29.63 -16.21 19.41
CA LEU A 251 29.40 -17.38 18.55
C LEU A 251 29.47 -18.69 19.33
N SER A 252 30.44 -18.83 20.23
CA SER A 252 30.58 -20.01 21.09
C SER A 252 29.37 -20.20 22.00
N ASP A 253 28.89 -19.11 22.63
CA ASP A 253 27.67 -19.13 23.45
C ASP A 253 26.46 -19.54 22.61
N ALA A 254 26.27 -18.95 21.43
CA ALA A 254 25.16 -19.26 20.55
C ALA A 254 25.17 -20.72 20.06
N SER A 255 26.36 -21.26 19.76
CA SER A 255 26.53 -22.66 19.37
C SER A 255 26.17 -23.61 20.49
N SER A 256 26.69 -23.33 21.71
CA SER A 256 26.37 -24.12 22.91
C SER A 256 24.86 -24.10 23.25
N ARG A 257 24.21 -22.97 23.11
CA ARG A 257 22.76 -22.83 23.31
C ARG A 257 21.99 -23.64 22.28
N ALA A 258 22.36 -23.56 21.01
CA ALA A 258 21.75 -24.33 19.94
C ALA A 258 21.89 -25.86 20.17
N GLU A 259 23.07 -26.33 20.55
CA GLU A 259 23.32 -27.75 20.87
C GLU A 259 22.44 -28.23 22.04
N LYS A 260 22.39 -27.49 23.13
CA LYS A 260 21.53 -27.79 24.29
C LYS A 260 20.05 -27.76 23.92
N GLY A 261 19.64 -26.76 23.13
CA GLY A 261 18.27 -26.63 22.68
C GLY A 261 17.84 -27.81 21.80
N LEU A 262 18.68 -28.24 20.85
CA LEU A 262 18.43 -29.39 19.99
C LEU A 262 18.42 -30.72 20.74
N ALA A 263 19.17 -30.85 21.83
CA ALA A 263 19.18 -32.02 22.68
C ALA A 263 18.00 -32.07 23.67
N SER A 264 17.25 -30.98 23.83
CA SER A 264 16.10 -30.89 24.71
C SER A 264 14.86 -31.59 24.11
N ARG A 265 13.81 -31.78 24.95
CA ARG A 265 12.50 -32.24 24.46
C ARG A 265 11.81 -31.09 23.74
N LEU A 266 11.84 -31.11 22.43
CA LEU A 266 11.20 -30.11 21.59
C LEU A 266 9.71 -30.42 21.31
N PRO A 267 8.89 -29.39 21.05
CA PRO A 267 7.52 -29.56 20.56
C PRO A 267 7.43 -30.33 19.25
N GLU A 268 6.22 -30.79 18.93
CA GLU A 268 5.93 -31.38 17.61
C GLU A 268 5.80 -30.28 16.55
N PHE A 269 6.47 -30.47 15.40
CA PHE A 269 6.41 -29.56 14.24
C PHE A 269 5.91 -30.30 13.02
N ARG A 270 4.78 -29.91 12.44
CA ARG A 270 4.20 -30.52 11.25
C ARG A 270 3.90 -29.49 10.19
N GLY A 271 4.35 -29.75 8.95
CA GLY A 271 4.00 -28.98 7.77
C GLY A 271 3.27 -29.82 6.75
N TYR A 272 2.29 -29.22 6.11
CA TYR A 272 1.54 -29.87 5.03
C TYR A 272 1.44 -28.92 3.85
N ASP A 273 1.48 -29.50 2.66
CA ASP A 273 1.16 -28.80 1.41
C ASP A 273 0.62 -29.83 0.42
N TRP A 274 -0.26 -29.43 -0.48
CA TRP A 274 -0.86 -30.34 -1.46
C TRP A 274 0.06 -30.61 -2.65
N ASP A 275 1.06 -29.74 -2.91
CA ASP A 275 1.99 -29.85 -4.04
C ASP A 275 3.27 -30.60 -3.62
N PRO A 276 3.51 -31.81 -4.19
CA PRO A 276 4.71 -32.60 -3.88
C PRO A 276 6.03 -31.88 -4.18
N SER A 277 6.03 -30.96 -5.15
CA SER A 277 7.22 -30.18 -5.50
C SER A 277 7.55 -29.12 -4.44
N VAL A 278 6.53 -28.53 -3.84
CA VAL A 278 6.63 -27.60 -2.72
C VAL A 278 7.12 -28.33 -1.48
N VAL A 279 6.54 -29.50 -1.17
CA VAL A 279 6.95 -30.36 -0.04
C VAL A 279 8.42 -30.73 -0.13
N ARG A 280 8.92 -31.18 -1.30
CA ARG A 280 10.35 -31.48 -1.49
C ARG A 280 11.25 -30.28 -1.20
N ARG A 281 10.86 -29.06 -1.66
CA ARG A 281 11.60 -27.83 -1.35
C ARG A 281 11.60 -27.51 0.14
N ALA A 282 10.46 -27.66 0.80
CA ALA A 282 10.34 -27.46 2.24
C ALA A 282 11.25 -28.42 3.02
N GLN A 283 11.25 -29.70 2.67
CA GLN A 283 12.13 -30.72 3.25
C GLN A 283 13.61 -30.38 3.04
N GLN A 284 14.00 -29.89 1.86
CA GLN A 284 15.37 -29.43 1.59
C GLN A 284 15.78 -28.25 2.48
N ASN A 285 14.90 -27.24 2.61
CA ASN A 285 15.14 -26.08 3.48
C ASN A 285 15.31 -26.50 4.95
N VAL A 286 14.46 -27.40 5.43
CA VAL A 286 14.51 -27.96 6.79
C VAL A 286 15.81 -28.73 7.02
N ALA A 287 16.19 -29.57 6.05
CA ALA A 287 17.42 -30.37 6.12
C ALA A 287 18.69 -29.51 6.11
N GLN A 288 18.71 -28.39 5.39
CA GLN A 288 19.83 -27.45 5.33
C GLN A 288 20.22 -26.88 6.70
N LEU A 289 19.28 -26.80 7.63
CA LEU A 289 19.52 -26.36 9.02
C LEU A 289 19.69 -27.53 10.01
N GLY A 290 19.75 -28.77 9.53
CA GLY A 290 19.81 -29.94 10.43
C GLY A 290 18.51 -30.25 11.19
N LEU A 291 17.40 -29.58 10.83
CA LEU A 291 16.11 -29.70 11.52
C LEU A 291 15.22 -30.86 11.04
N GLY A 292 15.71 -31.71 10.14
CA GLY A 292 14.91 -32.78 9.50
C GLY A 292 14.38 -33.85 10.45
N LYS A 293 14.98 -34.02 11.64
CA LYS A 293 14.49 -34.92 12.68
C LYS A 293 13.36 -34.30 13.51
N ILE A 294 13.23 -32.96 13.51
CA ILE A 294 12.33 -32.18 14.35
C ILE A 294 11.12 -31.74 13.55
N VAL A 295 11.33 -31.15 12.37
CA VAL A 295 10.28 -30.63 11.51
C VAL A 295 9.95 -31.65 10.42
N ARG A 296 8.73 -32.17 10.45
CA ARG A 296 8.24 -33.14 9.45
C ARG A 296 7.29 -32.47 8.48
N VAL A 297 7.57 -32.60 7.19
CA VAL A 297 6.75 -32.02 6.11
C VAL A 297 6.21 -33.14 5.23
N SER A 298 4.91 -33.17 4.99
CA SER A 298 4.22 -34.22 4.23
C SER A 298 3.29 -33.62 3.18
N CYS A 299 3.05 -34.37 2.10
CA CYS A 299 2.08 -34.00 1.08
C CYS A 299 0.68 -34.40 1.54
N LYS A 300 -0.15 -33.40 1.87
CA LYS A 300 -1.51 -33.62 2.34
C LYS A 300 -2.36 -32.36 2.09
N PRO A 301 -3.54 -32.47 1.46
CA PRO A 301 -4.42 -31.33 1.29
C PRO A 301 -5.09 -30.92 2.62
N VAL A 302 -5.55 -29.65 2.72
CA VAL A 302 -6.21 -29.13 3.93
C VAL A 302 -7.45 -29.95 4.32
N SER A 303 -8.19 -30.48 3.34
CA SER A 303 -9.39 -31.32 3.56
C SER A 303 -9.11 -32.62 4.30
N GLU A 304 -7.88 -33.10 4.28
CA GLU A 304 -7.46 -34.35 4.95
C GLU A 304 -6.62 -34.09 6.19
N LEU A 305 -6.46 -32.83 6.60
CA LEU A 305 -5.68 -32.46 7.77
C LEU A 305 -6.37 -32.99 9.04
N GLU A 306 -5.62 -33.75 9.81
CA GLU A 306 -6.04 -34.29 11.08
C GLU A 306 -5.02 -34.00 12.18
N LYS A 307 -5.48 -33.95 13.40
CA LYS A 307 -4.60 -33.82 14.56
C LYS A 307 -3.75 -35.09 14.70
N PRO A 308 -2.39 -34.98 14.83
CA PRO A 308 -1.56 -36.16 15.05
C PRO A 308 -1.98 -36.93 16.30
N THR A 309 -2.15 -38.25 16.15
CA THR A 309 -2.66 -39.16 17.21
C THR A 309 -1.61 -39.99 17.92
N HIS A 310 -0.34 -39.97 17.43
CA HIS A 310 0.76 -40.74 17.98
C HIS A 310 1.20 -40.31 19.39
N MET A 311 0.75 -39.14 19.84
CA MET A 311 0.95 -38.61 21.19
C MET A 311 -0.18 -37.62 21.54
N PRO A 312 -0.48 -37.43 22.84
CA PRO A 312 -1.44 -36.38 23.25
C PRO A 312 -0.92 -34.99 22.92
N LEU A 313 -1.72 -34.21 22.20
CA LEU A 313 -1.43 -32.80 21.82
C LEU A 313 -2.60 -31.92 22.29
N PRO A 314 -2.74 -31.64 23.60
CA PRO A 314 -3.87 -30.87 24.14
C PRO A 314 -3.80 -29.39 23.77
N LEU A 315 -2.60 -28.85 23.47
CA LEU A 315 -2.32 -27.46 23.16
C LEU A 315 -1.50 -27.36 21.88
N GLY A 316 -1.71 -26.31 21.09
CA GLY A 316 -0.87 -26.01 19.92
C GLY A 316 -1.28 -24.74 19.22
N LEU A 317 -0.49 -24.42 18.21
CA LEU A 317 -0.70 -23.30 17.29
C LEU A 317 -0.81 -23.82 15.87
N LEU A 318 -1.94 -23.55 15.23
CA LEU A 318 -2.06 -23.63 13.77
C LEU A 318 -1.63 -22.29 13.18
N VAL A 319 -0.61 -22.28 12.34
CA VAL A 319 -0.12 -21.04 11.72
C VAL A 319 0.00 -21.21 10.23
N CYS A 320 -0.51 -20.31 9.43
CA CYS A 320 -0.36 -20.39 7.98
C CYS A 320 -0.32 -19.02 7.29
N ASN A 321 0.28 -19.04 6.12
CA ASN A 321 0.26 -17.96 5.15
C ASN A 321 -0.35 -18.50 3.84
N PRO A 322 -1.69 -18.65 3.77
CA PRO A 322 -2.36 -19.18 2.59
C PRO A 322 -2.11 -18.31 1.36
N PRO A 323 -2.28 -18.82 0.13
CA PRO A 323 -2.27 -17.99 -1.05
C PRO A 323 -3.41 -16.97 -0.99
N TYR A 324 -3.16 -15.73 -1.41
CA TYR A 324 -4.15 -14.65 -1.39
C TYR A 324 -4.41 -14.02 -2.75
N GLY A 325 -4.08 -14.75 -3.84
CA GLY A 325 -4.43 -14.38 -5.21
C GLY A 325 -3.79 -13.06 -5.68
N GLU A 326 -2.53 -13.12 -6.09
CA GLU A 326 -1.84 -11.98 -6.72
C GLU A 326 -2.26 -11.80 -8.19
N ARG A 327 -2.92 -12.81 -8.81
CA ARG A 327 -3.35 -12.81 -10.20
C ARG A 327 -4.87 -12.68 -10.33
N ILE A 328 -5.30 -12.06 -11.43
CA ILE A 328 -6.72 -11.84 -11.75
C ILE A 328 -7.43 -13.20 -11.88
N GLY A 329 -8.56 -13.35 -11.17
CA GLY A 329 -9.38 -14.60 -11.18
C GLY A 329 -8.99 -15.67 -10.16
N GLU A 330 -7.87 -15.52 -9.43
CA GLU A 330 -7.45 -16.49 -8.41
C GLU A 330 -8.25 -16.41 -7.10
N LYS A 331 -8.80 -15.23 -6.76
CA LYS A 331 -9.49 -15.01 -5.46
C LYS A 331 -10.75 -15.85 -5.28
N GLU A 332 -11.58 -15.92 -6.30
CA GLU A 332 -12.82 -16.71 -6.25
C GLU A 332 -12.54 -18.20 -6.05
N ASN A 333 -11.43 -18.67 -6.63
CA ASN A 333 -10.94 -20.04 -6.45
C ASN A 333 -10.35 -20.28 -5.05
N LEU A 334 -10.01 -19.24 -4.28
CA LEU A 334 -9.43 -19.34 -2.94
C LEU A 334 -10.47 -19.33 -1.81
N VAL A 335 -11.67 -18.80 -2.04
CA VAL A 335 -12.74 -18.80 -1.03
C VAL A 335 -13.05 -20.22 -0.51
N PRO A 336 -13.18 -21.26 -1.37
CA PRO A 336 -13.36 -22.63 -0.90
C PRO A 336 -12.20 -23.14 -0.02
N LEU A 337 -10.95 -22.79 -0.37
CA LEU A 337 -9.76 -23.15 0.40
C LEU A 337 -9.79 -22.56 1.81
N TYR A 338 -10.11 -21.24 1.92
CA TYR A 338 -10.19 -20.59 3.23
C TYR A 338 -11.35 -21.13 4.08
N ARG A 339 -12.50 -21.42 3.47
CA ARG A 339 -13.62 -22.07 4.15
C ARG A 339 -13.21 -23.43 4.68
N GLN A 340 -12.65 -24.28 3.83
CA GLN A 340 -12.14 -25.60 4.21
C GLN A 340 -11.11 -25.51 5.34
N LEU A 341 -10.21 -24.50 5.27
CA LEU A 341 -9.21 -24.27 6.31
C LEU A 341 -9.88 -23.98 7.67
N GLY A 342 -10.88 -23.11 7.71
CA GLY A 342 -11.60 -22.77 8.93
C GLY A 342 -12.39 -23.95 9.49
N GLU A 343 -13.12 -24.69 8.64
CA GLU A 343 -13.88 -25.88 9.01
C GLU A 343 -12.96 -26.96 9.60
N THR A 344 -11.84 -27.26 8.94
CA THR A 344 -10.86 -28.23 9.42
C THR A 344 -10.19 -27.80 10.72
N MET A 345 -9.85 -26.53 10.87
CA MET A 345 -9.29 -25.99 12.13
C MET A 345 -10.23 -26.21 13.32
N LEU A 346 -11.53 -25.97 13.16
CA LEU A 346 -12.51 -26.17 14.23
C LEU A 346 -12.78 -27.64 14.53
N ALA A 347 -12.91 -28.46 13.51
CA ALA A 347 -13.24 -29.86 13.63
C ALA A 347 -12.12 -30.66 14.30
N GLU A 348 -10.87 -30.43 13.84
CA GLU A 348 -9.74 -31.30 14.20
C GLU A 348 -8.91 -30.77 15.37
N PHE A 349 -8.96 -29.44 15.64
CA PHE A 349 -8.09 -28.79 16.63
C PHE A 349 -8.86 -28.00 17.70
N PRO A 350 -9.92 -28.55 18.32
CA PRO A 350 -10.64 -27.82 19.35
C PRO A 350 -9.74 -27.46 20.52
N GLY A 351 -9.84 -26.20 21.01
CA GLY A 351 -9.06 -25.67 22.12
C GLY A 351 -7.64 -25.22 21.76
N TRP A 352 -7.26 -25.26 20.49
CA TRP A 352 -5.98 -24.70 20.01
C TRP A 352 -6.11 -23.23 19.66
N HIS A 353 -4.97 -22.59 19.42
CA HIS A 353 -4.89 -21.27 18.84
C HIS A 353 -4.61 -21.36 17.32
N ALA A 354 -5.11 -20.39 16.56
CA ALA A 354 -4.78 -20.30 15.14
C ALA A 354 -4.34 -18.88 14.75
N ALA A 355 -3.43 -18.80 13.78
CA ALA A 355 -2.89 -17.56 13.25
C ALA A 355 -2.84 -17.62 11.72
N VAL A 356 -3.61 -16.79 11.04
CA VAL A 356 -3.67 -16.74 9.57
C VAL A 356 -3.19 -15.39 9.08
N LEU A 357 -2.13 -15.40 8.28
CA LEU A 357 -1.62 -14.20 7.62
C LEU A 357 -2.27 -14.11 6.23
N THR A 358 -2.95 -13.00 5.94
CA THR A 358 -3.59 -12.79 4.63
C THR A 358 -3.45 -11.34 4.19
N SER A 359 -3.30 -11.09 2.89
CA SER A 359 -3.39 -9.73 2.33
C SER A 359 -4.85 -9.33 2.03
N ASP A 360 -5.79 -10.27 2.11
CA ASP A 360 -7.19 -10.05 1.83
C ASP A 360 -8.06 -10.43 3.04
N LEU A 361 -8.72 -9.42 3.63
CA LEU A 361 -9.58 -9.62 4.79
C LEU A 361 -10.85 -10.41 4.47
N GLU A 362 -11.36 -10.34 3.23
CA GLU A 362 -12.54 -11.10 2.84
C GLU A 362 -12.23 -12.60 2.77
N LEU A 363 -11.04 -12.97 2.27
CA LEU A 363 -10.55 -14.33 2.37
C LEU A 363 -10.37 -14.75 3.83
N GLY A 364 -9.84 -13.86 4.69
CA GLY A 364 -9.78 -14.11 6.13
C GLY A 364 -11.14 -14.39 6.77
N LYS A 365 -12.19 -13.65 6.37
CA LYS A 365 -13.58 -13.88 6.81
C LYS A 365 -14.16 -15.18 6.26
N ALA A 366 -13.74 -15.59 5.05
CA ALA A 366 -14.19 -16.83 4.42
C ALA A 366 -13.84 -18.11 5.22
N THR A 367 -12.88 -18.01 6.17
CA THR A 367 -12.64 -19.12 7.14
C THR A 367 -13.85 -19.42 8.02
N GLY A 368 -14.83 -18.52 8.12
CA GLY A 368 -15.96 -18.64 9.04
C GLY A 368 -15.59 -18.46 10.52
N LEU A 369 -14.32 -18.22 10.84
CA LEU A 369 -13.83 -18.05 12.21
C LEU A 369 -13.95 -16.60 12.69
N ARG A 370 -14.17 -16.39 13.98
CA ARG A 370 -14.15 -15.09 14.62
C ARG A 370 -12.76 -14.78 15.17
N SER A 371 -12.03 -13.87 14.55
CA SER A 371 -10.74 -13.44 15.08
C SER A 371 -10.92 -12.58 16.33
N HIS A 372 -10.19 -12.90 17.41
CA HIS A 372 -10.18 -12.09 18.63
C HIS A 372 -9.19 -10.92 18.53
N LYS A 373 -8.17 -11.03 17.66
CA LYS A 373 -7.15 -9.99 17.46
C LYS A 373 -6.65 -9.93 16.02
N ARG A 374 -6.31 -8.71 15.56
CA ARG A 374 -5.75 -8.46 14.23
C ARG A 374 -4.56 -7.54 14.33
N TYR A 375 -3.50 -7.83 13.56
CA TYR A 375 -2.34 -6.97 13.41
C TYR A 375 -2.12 -6.63 11.93
N ALA A 376 -1.84 -5.36 11.64
CA ALA A 376 -1.40 -4.93 10.32
C ALA A 376 0.11 -5.19 10.18
N LEU A 377 0.51 -5.93 9.16
CA LEU A 377 1.89 -6.31 8.85
C LEU A 377 2.19 -6.04 7.37
N TYR A 378 3.46 -6.10 6.99
CA TYR A 378 3.88 -5.84 5.61
C TYR A 378 4.91 -6.87 5.14
N ASN A 379 4.57 -7.62 4.10
CA ASN A 379 5.52 -8.51 3.41
C ASN A 379 6.17 -7.77 2.23
N GLY A 380 7.22 -7.01 2.50
CA GLY A 380 7.78 -6.07 1.52
C GLY A 380 6.84 -4.89 1.29
N ALA A 381 6.34 -4.74 0.06
CA ALA A 381 5.36 -3.72 -0.31
C ALA A 381 3.89 -4.17 -0.10
N ILE A 382 3.66 -5.47 0.14
CA ILE A 382 2.33 -6.06 0.27
C ILE A 382 1.84 -5.85 1.70
N ALA A 383 0.73 -5.13 1.85
CA ALA A 383 0.04 -5.01 3.13
C ALA A 383 -0.65 -6.34 3.45
N ALA A 384 -0.49 -6.84 4.67
CA ALA A 384 -1.11 -8.07 5.14
C ALA A 384 -1.74 -7.87 6.52
N SER A 385 -2.70 -8.69 6.86
CA SER A 385 -3.33 -8.76 8.17
C SER A 385 -3.06 -10.12 8.79
N LEU A 386 -2.54 -10.12 9.99
CA LEU A 386 -2.46 -11.32 10.81
C LEU A 386 -3.74 -11.41 11.66
N LEU A 387 -4.49 -12.47 11.47
CA LEU A 387 -5.72 -12.78 12.20
C LEU A 387 -5.42 -13.87 13.24
N LEU A 388 -5.76 -13.62 14.51
CA LEU A 388 -5.61 -14.60 15.58
C LEU A 388 -6.97 -15.12 16.03
N PHE A 389 -7.06 -16.43 16.25
CA PHE A 389 -8.27 -17.14 16.59
C PHE A 389 -8.03 -18.09 17.77
N ASP A 390 -9.06 -18.27 18.60
CA ASP A 390 -9.16 -19.34 19.58
C ASP A 390 -10.16 -20.37 19.05
N LEU A 391 -9.73 -21.63 18.90
CA LEU A 391 -10.56 -22.69 18.30
C LEU A 391 -11.45 -23.34 19.37
N GLY A 392 -12.37 -22.58 19.96
CA GLY A 392 -13.35 -23.03 20.94
C GLY A 392 -14.75 -23.25 20.35
N ALA A 393 -15.62 -23.91 21.07
CA ALA A 393 -16.96 -24.32 20.61
C ALA A 393 -17.90 -23.15 20.21
N ASN A 394 -17.57 -21.90 20.59
CA ASN A 394 -18.42 -20.72 20.35
C ASN A 394 -17.83 -19.75 19.28
N GLU A 395 -16.80 -20.14 18.53
CA GLU A 395 -16.04 -19.27 17.65
C GLU A 395 -16.45 -19.36 16.17
N PHE A 396 -17.47 -20.16 15.84
CA PHE A 396 -17.94 -20.28 14.45
C PHE A 396 -18.92 -19.16 14.10
N ARG A 397 -18.65 -18.43 13.04
CA ARG A 397 -19.65 -17.63 12.34
C ARG A 397 -20.44 -18.58 11.45
N GLY A 398 -21.57 -19.10 11.97
CA GLY A 398 -22.45 -19.95 11.17
C GLY A 398 -22.77 -19.30 9.83
N SER A 399 -22.75 -20.11 8.76
CA SER A 399 -23.31 -19.74 7.48
C SER A 399 -24.79 -19.44 7.68
N ASP A 400 -25.19 -18.18 7.70
CA ASP A 400 -26.60 -17.79 7.61
C ASP A 400 -27.16 -18.21 6.25
N SER A 401 -27.62 -19.47 6.20
CA SER A 401 -28.67 -19.89 5.30
C SER A 401 -29.98 -19.69 6.03
N SER A 402 -30.77 -18.73 5.58
CA SER A 402 -32.21 -18.59 5.77
C SER A 402 -32.78 -19.12 7.11
N ALA A 403 -32.92 -18.24 8.11
CA ALA A 403 -33.91 -18.42 9.17
C ALA A 403 -34.37 -17.03 9.65
N GLU A 404 -35.64 -16.85 9.47
CA GLU A 404 -36.62 -16.02 10.16
C GLU A 404 -36.15 -14.87 11.08
N LYS A 405 -36.68 -13.70 10.75
CA LYS A 405 -36.73 -12.52 11.58
C LYS A 405 -37.26 -12.80 12.99
N THR A 406 -36.36 -12.79 13.95
CA THR A 406 -36.71 -12.47 15.34
C THR A 406 -35.77 -11.36 15.81
N GLY A 407 -36.36 -10.30 16.35
CA GLY A 407 -35.71 -9.04 16.67
C GLY A 407 -34.54 -9.18 17.63
N ALA A 408 -33.32 -9.12 17.09
CA ALA A 408 -32.11 -8.93 17.87
C ALA A 408 -31.80 -7.44 17.95
N GLN A 409 -31.78 -6.89 19.15
CA GLN A 409 -31.33 -5.53 19.43
C GLN A 409 -29.91 -5.35 18.88
N GLN A 410 -29.75 -4.39 17.93
CA GLN A 410 -28.44 -3.99 17.41
C GLN A 410 -27.56 -3.50 18.58
N PRO A 411 -26.27 -3.85 18.64
CA PRO A 411 -25.37 -3.39 19.69
C PRO A 411 -25.36 -1.84 19.73
N ALA A 412 -25.40 -1.28 20.91
CA ALA A 412 -25.40 0.18 21.11
C ALA A 412 -24.13 0.78 20.53
N LEU A 413 -24.27 1.85 19.73
CA LEU A 413 -23.13 2.60 19.16
C LEU A 413 -22.32 3.25 20.27
N SER A 414 -20.99 3.30 20.12
CA SER A 414 -20.12 4.14 20.97
C SER A 414 -20.53 5.61 20.88
N GLY A 415 -20.14 6.42 21.86
CA GLY A 415 -20.44 7.86 21.84
C GLY A 415 -19.96 8.56 20.55
N GLY A 416 -18.75 8.19 20.07
CA GLY A 416 -18.18 8.69 18.81
C GLY A 416 -18.96 8.22 17.59
N ALA A 417 -19.28 6.93 17.52
CA ALA A 417 -20.10 6.37 16.44
C ALA A 417 -21.51 6.97 16.40
N THR A 418 -22.13 7.24 17.57
CA THR A 418 -23.42 7.92 17.66
C THR A 418 -23.35 9.35 17.13
N MET A 419 -22.29 10.09 17.44
CA MET A 419 -22.06 11.45 16.95
C MET A 419 -21.91 11.46 15.42
N PHE A 420 -21.14 10.53 14.86
CA PHE A 420 -20.99 10.38 13.42
C PHE A 420 -22.31 9.98 12.74
N ALA A 421 -23.05 9.00 13.28
CA ALA A 421 -24.35 8.58 12.78
C ALA A 421 -25.35 9.74 12.72
N ASN A 422 -25.39 10.59 13.76
CA ASN A 422 -26.26 11.77 13.81
C ASN A 422 -25.88 12.80 12.73
N ARG A 423 -24.58 13.00 12.46
CA ARG A 423 -24.13 13.87 11.36
C ARG A 423 -24.57 13.31 10.00
N ILE A 424 -24.42 12.01 9.77
CA ILE A 424 -24.86 11.34 8.54
C ILE A 424 -26.38 11.51 8.33
N ARG A 425 -27.20 11.26 9.37
CA ARG A 425 -28.66 11.45 9.31
C ARG A 425 -29.04 12.89 9.00
N LYS A 426 -28.36 13.86 9.64
CA LYS A 426 -28.56 15.30 9.38
C LYS A 426 -28.25 15.66 7.93
N ASN A 427 -27.14 15.17 7.38
CA ASN A 427 -26.77 15.39 5.99
C ASN A 427 -27.79 14.77 5.03
N ARG A 428 -28.20 13.51 5.26
CA ARG A 428 -29.23 12.83 4.48
C ARG A 428 -30.55 13.63 4.48
N LYS A 429 -30.99 14.10 5.64
CA LYS A 429 -32.19 14.94 5.77
C LYS A 429 -32.05 16.24 4.97
N ARG A 430 -30.92 16.92 5.05
CA ARG A 430 -30.65 18.18 4.32
C ARG A 430 -30.68 17.96 2.79
N LEU A 431 -30.14 16.87 2.29
CA LEU A 431 -30.07 16.59 0.86
C LEU A 431 -31.34 15.93 0.30
N SER A 432 -32.24 15.41 1.16
CA SER A 432 -33.35 14.54 0.76
C SER A 432 -34.35 15.20 -0.21
N SER A 433 -34.68 16.48 -0.04
CA SER A 433 -35.61 17.21 -0.92
C SER A 433 -34.99 17.45 -2.30
N TRP A 434 -33.69 17.76 -2.35
CA TRP A 434 -32.95 17.92 -3.60
C TRP A 434 -32.80 16.57 -4.34
N VAL A 435 -32.38 15.52 -3.63
CA VAL A 435 -32.26 14.15 -4.20
C VAL A 435 -33.58 13.67 -4.81
N LYS A 436 -34.71 13.91 -4.13
CA LYS A 436 -36.03 13.53 -4.63
C LYS A 436 -36.46 14.38 -5.84
N ARG A 437 -36.28 15.71 -5.78
CA ARG A 437 -36.68 16.63 -6.84
C ARG A 437 -35.93 16.36 -8.15
N GLU A 438 -34.61 16.12 -8.05
CA GLU A 438 -33.75 15.92 -9.21
C GLU A 438 -33.46 14.43 -9.52
N GLN A 439 -34.10 13.52 -8.78
CA GLN A 439 -33.99 12.06 -8.94
C GLN A 439 -32.52 11.58 -8.97
N VAL A 440 -31.70 12.11 -8.05
CA VAL A 440 -30.27 11.85 -7.98
C VAL A 440 -30.02 10.48 -7.30
N GLU A 441 -29.37 9.56 -7.99
CA GLU A 441 -28.96 8.25 -7.43
C GLU A 441 -27.54 8.24 -6.88
N CYS A 442 -26.65 9.11 -7.40
CA CYS A 442 -25.25 9.16 -7.05
C CYS A 442 -24.88 10.53 -6.49
N TYR A 443 -24.48 10.61 -5.21
CA TYR A 443 -24.16 11.90 -4.58
C TYR A 443 -23.24 11.75 -3.37
N ARG A 444 -22.54 12.83 -3.02
CA ARG A 444 -21.70 12.90 -1.83
C ARG A 444 -22.53 13.23 -0.60
N LEU A 445 -22.62 12.27 0.32
CA LEU A 445 -23.37 12.43 1.55
C LEU A 445 -22.55 13.12 2.66
N TYR A 446 -21.25 12.85 2.73
CA TYR A 446 -20.33 13.34 3.76
C TYR A 446 -18.93 13.59 3.18
N ASP A 447 -18.27 14.69 3.55
CA ASP A 447 -16.94 15.06 3.06
C ASP A 447 -16.09 15.68 4.18
N ALA A 448 -15.62 14.85 5.11
CA ALA A 448 -14.83 15.29 6.28
C ALA A 448 -15.47 16.46 7.05
N ASP A 449 -16.79 16.46 7.18
CA ASP A 449 -17.56 17.54 7.85
C ASP A 449 -17.20 17.74 9.33
N MET A 450 -16.58 16.72 9.93
CA MET A 450 -16.03 16.75 11.28
C MET A 450 -14.53 16.39 11.19
N PRO A 451 -13.64 17.22 11.78
CA PRO A 451 -12.19 17.01 11.66
C PRO A 451 -11.70 15.64 12.14
N GLU A 452 -12.42 15.03 13.09
CA GLU A 452 -12.08 13.73 13.67
C GLU A 452 -12.35 12.57 12.72
N TYR A 453 -13.28 12.73 11.76
CA TYR A 453 -13.69 11.71 10.81
C TYR A 453 -13.31 12.11 9.39
N ALA A 454 -12.05 11.89 9.06
CA ALA A 454 -11.45 12.23 7.77
C ALA A 454 -11.84 11.22 6.68
N VAL A 455 -13.12 11.14 6.33
CA VAL A 455 -13.65 10.27 5.27
C VAL A 455 -14.56 11.05 4.32
N ALA A 456 -14.67 10.56 3.07
CA ALA A 456 -15.78 10.88 2.19
C ALA A 456 -16.76 9.70 2.15
N VAL A 457 -18.07 9.97 2.15
CA VAL A 457 -19.10 8.95 1.98
C VAL A 457 -19.93 9.32 0.76
N ASP A 458 -19.82 8.52 -0.30
CA ASP A 458 -20.55 8.67 -1.55
C ASP A 458 -21.62 7.58 -1.66
N VAL A 459 -22.81 7.97 -2.08
CA VAL A 459 -23.95 7.09 -2.33
C VAL A 459 -23.99 6.73 -3.82
N TYR A 460 -24.18 5.45 -4.13
CA TYR A 460 -24.41 4.91 -5.48
C TYR A 460 -25.63 3.99 -5.42
N GLY A 461 -26.82 4.55 -5.62
CA GLY A 461 -28.08 3.82 -5.49
C GLY A 461 -28.25 3.23 -4.06
N LYS A 462 -28.13 1.90 -3.95
CA LYS A 462 -28.20 1.17 -2.66
C LYS A 462 -26.85 0.89 -2.04
N HIS A 463 -25.74 1.35 -2.64
CA HIS A 463 -24.39 1.10 -2.18
C HIS A 463 -23.75 2.39 -1.66
N LEU A 464 -22.78 2.22 -0.75
CA LEU A 464 -21.94 3.31 -0.27
C LEU A 464 -20.47 3.04 -0.66
N HIS A 465 -19.80 4.09 -1.09
CA HIS A 465 -18.36 4.11 -1.25
C HIS A 465 -17.77 5.06 -0.21
N VAL A 466 -16.95 4.53 0.68
CA VAL A 466 -16.32 5.27 1.78
C VAL A 466 -14.83 5.38 1.51
N ALA A 467 -14.37 6.59 1.20
CA ALA A 467 -12.97 6.88 0.95
C ALA A 467 -12.33 7.56 2.17
N GLU A 468 -11.35 6.92 2.79
CA GLU A 468 -10.59 7.47 3.91
C GLU A 468 -9.56 8.50 3.39
N TYR A 469 -9.56 9.71 3.95
CA TYR A 469 -8.50 10.69 3.76
C TYR A 469 -7.35 10.43 4.73
N LYS A 470 -6.16 10.88 4.36
CA LYS A 470 -5.02 10.83 5.29
C LYS A 470 -5.34 11.65 6.54
N ALA A 471 -5.19 11.03 7.72
CA ALA A 471 -5.40 11.70 9.00
C ALA A 471 -4.56 13.00 9.09
N PRO A 472 -5.10 14.09 9.67
CA PRO A 472 -4.35 15.32 9.91
C PRO A 472 -3.07 15.07 10.72
N ARG A 473 -2.06 15.95 10.54
CA ARG A 473 -0.83 15.89 11.33
C ARG A 473 -1.17 16.08 12.82
N GLY A 474 -0.79 15.13 13.66
CA GLY A 474 -1.04 15.16 15.11
C GLY A 474 -2.06 14.12 15.60
N ILE A 475 -2.78 13.44 14.73
CA ILE A 475 -3.63 12.30 15.10
C ILE A 475 -2.80 11.01 15.02
N SER A 476 -2.77 10.24 16.11
CA SER A 476 -2.08 8.93 16.13
C SER A 476 -2.78 7.94 15.21
N GLU A 477 -2.05 6.98 14.65
CA GLU A 477 -2.59 5.93 13.77
C GLU A 477 -3.67 5.10 14.49
N GLU A 478 -3.50 4.86 15.79
CA GLU A 478 -4.51 4.19 16.63
C GLU A 478 -5.81 4.98 16.77
N ALA A 479 -5.71 6.31 16.93
CA ALA A 479 -6.88 7.17 16.98
C ALA A 479 -7.61 7.20 15.63
N ALA A 480 -6.88 7.24 14.52
CA ALA A 480 -7.45 7.18 13.17
C ALA A 480 -8.16 5.83 12.91
N LEU A 481 -7.55 4.70 13.29
CA LEU A 481 -8.17 3.38 13.17
C LEU A 481 -9.44 3.25 14.02
N ARG A 482 -9.43 3.74 15.25
CA ARG A 482 -10.60 3.76 16.12
C ARG A 482 -11.74 4.58 15.52
N ARG A 483 -11.44 5.75 14.93
CA ARG A 483 -12.41 6.59 14.24
C ARG A 483 -13.00 5.91 13.01
N LEU A 484 -12.18 5.19 12.25
CA LEU A 484 -12.65 4.42 11.10
C LEU A 484 -13.58 3.27 11.53
N GLU A 485 -13.32 2.63 12.67
CA GLU A 485 -14.19 1.59 13.23
C GLU A 485 -15.53 2.18 13.71
N GLU A 486 -15.51 3.38 14.29
CA GLU A 486 -16.73 4.14 14.60
C GLU A 486 -17.55 4.47 13.34
N VAL A 487 -16.91 4.84 12.23
CA VAL A 487 -17.56 5.03 10.93
C VAL A 487 -18.19 3.73 10.43
N ARG A 488 -17.46 2.61 10.53
CA ARG A 488 -17.92 1.28 10.10
C ARG A 488 -19.15 0.79 10.87
N SER A 489 -19.17 1.03 12.16
CA SER A 489 -20.32 0.66 13.02
C SER A 489 -21.52 1.57 12.82
N ALA A 490 -21.28 2.87 12.54
CA ALA A 490 -22.33 3.88 12.45
C ALA A 490 -23.11 3.87 11.12
N LEU A 491 -22.43 3.66 9.97
CA LEU A 491 -23.04 3.80 8.64
C LEU A 491 -24.21 2.83 8.39
N PRO A 492 -24.11 1.52 8.70
CA PRO A 492 -25.23 0.60 8.50
C PRO A 492 -26.48 1.05 9.27
N GLN A 493 -26.31 1.44 10.53
CA GLN A 493 -27.42 1.86 11.41
C GLN A 493 -27.96 3.26 11.06
N ALA A 494 -27.11 4.18 10.61
CA ALA A 494 -27.53 5.55 10.27
C ALA A 494 -28.36 5.63 8.99
N LEU A 495 -28.10 4.73 8.03
CA LEU A 495 -28.68 4.75 6.71
C LEU A 495 -29.61 3.57 6.39
N ASP A 496 -29.69 2.58 7.30
CA ASP A 496 -30.42 1.33 7.10
C ASP A 496 -29.94 0.58 5.83
N ILE A 497 -28.62 0.42 5.74
CA ILE A 497 -27.95 -0.23 4.60
C ILE A 497 -27.20 -1.45 5.11
N ALA A 498 -27.30 -2.56 4.41
CA ALA A 498 -26.53 -3.78 4.72
C ALA A 498 -25.02 -3.49 4.64
N ALA A 499 -24.25 -4.04 5.58
CA ALA A 499 -22.81 -3.82 5.65
C ALA A 499 -22.08 -4.25 4.35
N ASP A 500 -22.57 -5.25 3.66
CA ASP A 500 -22.03 -5.76 2.39
C ASP A 500 -22.21 -4.76 1.23
N ASN A 501 -23.13 -3.82 1.33
CA ASN A 501 -23.33 -2.75 0.37
C ASN A 501 -22.44 -1.52 0.63
N ILE A 502 -21.48 -1.62 1.58
CA ILE A 502 -20.58 -0.51 1.94
C ILE A 502 -19.14 -0.89 1.59
N VAL A 503 -18.58 -0.20 0.62
CA VAL A 503 -17.20 -0.40 0.16
C VAL A 503 -16.28 0.64 0.78
N TYR A 504 -15.23 0.20 1.48
CA TYR A 504 -14.25 1.07 2.12
C TYR A 504 -12.95 1.11 1.31
N LYS A 505 -12.48 2.32 1.00
CA LYS A 505 -11.22 2.58 0.27
C LYS A 505 -10.31 3.50 1.08
N GLN A 506 -9.01 3.20 1.09
CA GLN A 506 -8.01 4.07 1.70
C GLN A 506 -7.31 4.89 0.60
N ARG A 507 -7.46 6.22 0.63
CA ARG A 507 -6.74 7.14 -0.25
C ARG A 507 -5.33 7.38 0.30
N SER A 508 -4.37 6.52 -0.06
CA SER A 508 -2.95 6.86 0.12
C SER A 508 -2.54 7.87 -0.96
N ARG A 509 -1.72 8.89 -0.59
CA ARG A 509 -1.10 9.78 -1.58
C ARG A 509 -0.17 8.95 -2.47
N GLN A 510 -0.70 8.48 -3.58
CA GLN A 510 0.12 7.91 -4.65
C GLN A 510 0.55 9.04 -5.58
N ARG A 511 1.84 9.16 -5.87
CA ARG A 511 2.38 10.10 -6.87
C ARG A 511 2.58 9.35 -8.19
N GLY A 512 2.11 9.93 -9.30
CA GLY A 512 2.34 9.44 -10.66
C GLY A 512 1.39 8.32 -11.12
N ALA A 513 1.82 7.51 -12.09
CA ALA A 513 1.02 6.47 -12.79
C ALA A 513 0.35 5.41 -11.89
N LYS A 514 0.68 5.33 -10.61
CA LYS A 514 0.07 4.41 -9.64
C LYS A 514 -1.36 4.79 -9.22
N GLN A 515 -1.82 6.01 -9.52
CA GLN A 515 -3.19 6.46 -9.24
C GLN A 515 -4.24 5.66 -10.03
N TYR A 516 -3.85 5.14 -11.18
CA TYR A 516 -4.71 4.38 -12.11
C TYR A 516 -4.49 2.87 -12.05
N THR A 517 -3.74 2.37 -11.03
CA THR A 517 -3.49 0.94 -10.87
C THR A 517 -4.72 0.27 -10.27
N ARG A 518 -5.16 -0.83 -10.88
CA ARG A 518 -6.26 -1.66 -10.41
C ARG A 518 -5.95 -2.19 -9.00
N GLN A 519 -6.84 -1.93 -8.03
CA GLN A 519 -6.69 -2.27 -6.61
C GLN A 519 -7.34 -3.61 -6.25
N ASP A 520 -8.38 -4.01 -7.00
CA ASP A 520 -9.09 -5.28 -6.86
C ASP A 520 -9.41 -5.84 -8.27
N SER A 521 -9.89 -7.07 -8.36
CA SER A 521 -10.10 -7.76 -9.64
C SER A 521 -11.49 -8.39 -9.79
N ARG A 522 -12.49 -7.91 -9.04
CA ARG A 522 -13.85 -8.48 -9.08
C ARG A 522 -14.52 -8.35 -10.45
N GLY A 523 -14.18 -7.31 -11.21
CA GLY A 523 -14.80 -7.03 -12.49
C GLY A 523 -16.28 -6.61 -12.38
N GLU A 524 -16.79 -6.47 -11.15
CA GLU A 524 -18.19 -6.13 -10.89
C GLU A 524 -18.48 -4.68 -11.25
N MET A 525 -19.40 -4.50 -12.18
CA MET A 525 -19.89 -3.19 -12.58
C MET A 525 -21.30 -2.99 -12.05
N LEU A 526 -21.49 -1.93 -11.28
CA LEU A 526 -22.80 -1.48 -10.84
C LEU A 526 -23.36 -0.48 -11.85
N THR A 527 -24.58 -0.72 -12.32
CA THR A 527 -25.30 0.25 -13.17
C THR A 527 -25.99 1.27 -12.28
N VAL A 528 -25.72 2.55 -12.51
CA VAL A 528 -26.34 3.69 -11.82
C VAL A 528 -26.93 4.66 -12.83
N ARG A 529 -27.92 5.45 -12.40
CA ARG A 529 -28.58 6.42 -13.26
C ARG A 529 -28.17 7.84 -12.90
N GLU A 530 -27.84 8.64 -13.91
CA GLU A 530 -27.66 10.08 -13.81
C GLU A 530 -28.43 10.78 -14.95
N GLY A 531 -29.49 11.51 -14.64
CA GLY A 531 -30.40 12.05 -15.66
C GLY A 531 -31.00 10.92 -16.49
N GLN A 532 -30.79 10.96 -17.81
CA GLN A 532 -31.22 9.91 -18.74
C GLN A 532 -30.19 8.80 -18.92
N ALA A 533 -28.93 9.03 -18.51
CA ALA A 533 -27.82 8.12 -18.72
C ALA A 533 -27.80 6.97 -17.70
N GLN A 534 -27.57 5.76 -18.20
CA GLN A 534 -27.16 4.60 -17.43
C GLN A 534 -25.63 4.50 -17.45
N LEU A 535 -24.98 4.62 -16.31
CA LEU A 535 -23.52 4.63 -16.20
C LEU A 535 -23.06 3.44 -15.38
N LEU A 536 -22.02 2.80 -15.84
CA LEU A 536 -21.38 1.71 -15.11
C LEU A 536 -20.33 2.30 -14.17
N VAL A 537 -20.40 1.93 -12.90
CA VAL A 537 -19.40 2.29 -11.90
C VAL A 537 -18.79 1.03 -11.29
N ASN A 538 -17.54 1.11 -10.89
CA ASN A 538 -16.85 0.04 -10.20
C ASN A 538 -16.40 0.53 -8.82
N LEU A 539 -17.03 0.02 -7.77
CA LEU A 539 -16.74 0.42 -6.40
C LEU A 539 -15.54 -0.31 -5.79
N HIS A 540 -15.08 -1.41 -6.40
CA HIS A 540 -14.10 -2.32 -5.83
C HIS A 540 -12.72 -2.24 -6.46
N ASP A 541 -12.61 -2.24 -7.78
CA ASP A 541 -11.35 -2.53 -8.48
C ASP A 541 -10.39 -1.34 -8.59
N TYR A 542 -10.92 -0.12 -8.64
CA TYR A 542 -10.14 1.10 -8.87
C TYR A 542 -10.22 2.04 -7.67
N LEU A 543 -9.28 2.98 -7.57
CA LEU A 543 -9.33 4.02 -6.56
C LEU A 543 -10.54 4.94 -6.81
N ASP A 544 -10.75 5.32 -8.06
CA ASP A 544 -11.89 6.11 -8.51
C ASP A 544 -12.98 5.19 -9.05
N THR A 545 -14.24 5.55 -8.82
CA THR A 545 -15.41 4.68 -9.12
C THR A 545 -15.79 4.63 -10.60
N GLY A 546 -15.16 5.43 -11.46
CA GLY A 546 -15.52 5.60 -12.86
C GLY A 546 -16.53 6.73 -13.11
N LEU A 547 -16.98 7.44 -12.06
CA LEU A 547 -17.90 8.57 -12.17
C LEU A 547 -17.51 9.66 -11.17
N PHE A 548 -17.09 10.84 -11.67
CA PHE A 548 -16.83 12.02 -10.86
C PHE A 548 -18.15 12.73 -10.55
N LEU A 549 -18.62 12.64 -9.29
CA LEU A 549 -19.93 13.12 -8.86
C LEU A 549 -20.05 14.65 -8.89
N ASP A 550 -18.97 15.35 -8.69
CA ASP A 550 -18.87 16.82 -8.70
C ASP A 550 -19.12 17.41 -10.10
N HIS A 551 -18.85 16.69 -11.18
CA HIS A 551 -19.07 17.10 -12.56
C HIS A 551 -20.53 16.85 -13.07
N ARG A 552 -21.43 16.34 -12.25
CA ARG A 552 -22.82 16.09 -12.63
C ARG A 552 -23.53 17.31 -13.27
N PRO A 553 -23.48 18.53 -12.68
CA PRO A 553 -24.15 19.66 -13.33
C PRO A 553 -23.58 20.01 -14.69
N LEU A 554 -22.26 19.88 -14.87
CA LEU A 554 -21.60 20.12 -16.15
C LEU A 554 -22.04 19.08 -17.19
N ARG A 555 -22.11 17.79 -16.85
CA ARG A 555 -22.59 16.74 -17.75
C ARG A 555 -24.04 16.94 -18.18
N LEU A 556 -24.92 17.32 -17.25
CA LEU A 556 -26.33 17.60 -17.54
C LEU A 556 -26.48 18.84 -18.43
N ARG A 557 -25.64 19.87 -18.24
CA ARG A 557 -25.58 21.04 -19.10
C ARG A 557 -25.10 20.70 -20.52
N ILE A 558 -24.05 19.88 -20.63
CA ILE A 558 -23.56 19.36 -21.92
C ILE A 558 -24.66 18.61 -22.65
N ALA A 559 -25.45 17.76 -21.97
CA ALA A 559 -26.57 17.06 -22.58
C ALA A 559 -27.61 18.01 -23.18
N GLN A 560 -27.92 19.11 -22.51
CA GLN A 560 -28.90 20.11 -23.00
C GLN A 560 -28.35 20.90 -24.19
N GLU A 561 -27.07 21.22 -24.18
CA GLU A 561 -26.44 22.05 -25.21
C GLU A 561 -25.97 21.25 -26.44
N ALA A 562 -25.88 19.92 -26.33
CA ALA A 562 -25.35 19.06 -27.40
C ALA A 562 -26.33 18.81 -28.55
N VAL A 563 -27.60 19.21 -28.46
CA VAL A 563 -28.61 18.94 -29.46
C VAL A 563 -28.17 19.38 -30.87
N GLY A 564 -28.04 18.42 -31.78
CA GLY A 564 -27.64 18.64 -33.19
C GLY A 564 -26.17 19.08 -33.37
N ARG A 565 -25.35 19.04 -32.36
CA ARG A 565 -23.96 19.50 -32.33
C ARG A 565 -22.97 18.36 -32.40
N ASP A 566 -21.75 18.66 -32.91
CA ASP A 566 -20.62 17.76 -32.86
C ASP A 566 -19.85 18.03 -31.54
N PHE A 567 -19.80 17.02 -30.68
CA PHE A 567 -19.20 17.10 -29.34
C PHE A 567 -17.82 16.43 -29.27
N LEU A 568 -16.84 17.12 -28.73
CA LEU A 568 -15.49 16.59 -28.46
C LEU A 568 -15.25 16.48 -26.95
N ASN A 569 -14.83 15.31 -26.50
CA ASN A 569 -14.48 15.02 -25.12
C ASN A 569 -12.99 14.64 -25.04
N LEU A 570 -12.18 15.53 -24.51
CA LEU A 570 -10.73 15.38 -24.35
C LEU A 570 -10.41 14.94 -22.92
N PHE A 571 -9.50 13.97 -22.78
CA PHE A 571 -9.26 13.23 -21.52
C PHE A 571 -10.56 12.59 -21.01
N CYS A 572 -11.23 11.89 -21.90
CA CYS A 572 -12.63 11.52 -21.74
C CYS A 572 -12.90 10.55 -20.57
N TYR A 573 -11.87 9.94 -19.99
CA TYR A 573 -12.00 8.98 -18.89
C TYR A 573 -12.98 7.86 -19.27
N THR A 574 -13.98 7.56 -18.43
CA THR A 574 -15.02 6.55 -18.72
C THR A 574 -16.10 7.03 -19.67
N GLY A 575 -15.97 8.24 -20.21
CA GLY A 575 -16.83 8.84 -21.22
C GLY A 575 -18.23 9.22 -20.74
N SER A 576 -18.43 9.42 -19.46
CA SER A 576 -19.75 9.80 -18.91
C SER A 576 -20.32 11.06 -19.57
N ALA A 577 -19.49 12.07 -19.87
CA ALA A 577 -19.91 13.28 -20.59
C ALA A 577 -20.31 12.99 -22.05
N SER A 578 -19.61 12.08 -22.73
CA SER A 578 -19.94 11.67 -24.11
C SER A 578 -21.27 10.94 -24.18
N VAL A 579 -21.57 10.08 -23.20
CA VAL A 579 -22.89 9.42 -23.08
C VAL A 579 -23.99 10.44 -22.87
N HIS A 580 -23.77 11.44 -21.98
CA HIS A 580 -24.74 12.53 -21.76
C HIS A 580 -24.96 13.36 -23.01
N ALA A 581 -23.93 13.73 -23.76
CA ALA A 581 -24.04 14.46 -25.03
C ALA A 581 -24.82 13.67 -26.08
N ALA A 582 -24.51 12.36 -26.24
CA ALA A 582 -25.18 11.49 -27.20
C ALA A 582 -26.67 11.33 -26.86
N LEU A 583 -27.02 11.07 -25.60
CA LEU A 583 -28.43 11.00 -25.15
C LEU A 583 -29.15 12.34 -25.23
N GLY A 584 -28.40 13.45 -25.08
CA GLY A 584 -28.91 14.80 -25.29
C GLY A 584 -29.19 15.16 -26.74
N GLY A 585 -28.87 14.29 -27.69
CA GLY A 585 -29.14 14.50 -29.12
C GLY A 585 -27.97 15.11 -29.90
N ALA A 586 -26.73 14.88 -29.46
CA ALA A 586 -25.58 15.27 -30.26
C ALA A 586 -25.60 14.63 -31.64
N HIS A 587 -25.15 15.37 -32.66
CA HIS A 587 -25.00 14.83 -34.00
C HIS A 587 -23.92 13.74 -34.03
N SER A 588 -22.78 14.02 -33.40
CA SER A 588 -21.73 13.05 -33.19
C SER A 588 -20.99 13.35 -31.83
N THR A 589 -20.33 12.32 -31.29
CA THR A 589 -19.40 12.49 -30.20
C THR A 589 -18.02 11.91 -30.54
N THR A 590 -16.97 12.65 -30.30
CA THR A 590 -15.59 12.19 -30.41
C THR A 590 -14.94 12.20 -29.02
N SER A 591 -14.43 11.05 -28.59
CA SER A 591 -13.84 10.86 -27.25
C SER A 591 -12.38 10.43 -27.37
N VAL A 592 -11.46 11.22 -26.82
CA VAL A 592 -10.02 10.99 -26.89
C VAL A 592 -9.46 10.71 -25.51
N ASP A 593 -8.77 9.58 -25.35
CA ASP A 593 -8.04 9.22 -24.13
C ASP A 593 -6.87 8.30 -24.45
N LEU A 594 -5.79 8.40 -23.67
CA LEU A 594 -4.61 7.54 -23.82
C LEU A 594 -4.87 6.12 -23.30
N SER A 595 -5.78 5.96 -22.35
CA SER A 595 -6.05 4.73 -21.62
C SER A 595 -7.02 3.81 -22.35
N ASN A 596 -6.54 2.66 -22.81
CA ASN A 596 -7.41 1.61 -23.37
C ASN A 596 -8.46 1.11 -22.36
N THR A 597 -8.14 1.08 -21.07
CA THR A 597 -9.07 0.67 -20.00
C THR A 597 -10.28 1.60 -19.96
N TYR A 598 -10.06 2.92 -20.04
CA TYR A 598 -11.13 3.91 -19.99
C TYR A 598 -11.96 3.93 -21.25
N LEU A 599 -11.35 3.80 -22.43
CA LEU A 599 -12.08 3.68 -23.68
C LEU A 599 -12.92 2.39 -23.75
N ASN A 600 -12.43 1.28 -23.23
CA ASN A 600 -13.23 0.06 -23.08
C ASN A 600 -14.39 0.24 -22.07
N TRP A 601 -14.20 1.06 -21.04
CA TRP A 601 -15.28 1.40 -20.12
C TRP A 601 -16.33 2.30 -20.81
N LEU A 602 -15.90 3.31 -21.55
CA LEU A 602 -16.78 4.13 -22.38
C LEU A 602 -17.61 3.27 -23.35
N ARG A 603 -16.99 2.31 -24.04
CA ARG A 603 -17.69 1.37 -24.93
C ARG A 603 -18.81 0.62 -24.20
N LYS A 604 -18.55 0.17 -22.97
CA LYS A 604 -19.57 -0.46 -22.13
C LYS A 604 -20.67 0.52 -21.71
N ASN A 605 -20.32 1.78 -21.39
CA ASN A 605 -21.28 2.83 -21.08
C ASN A 605 -22.18 3.17 -22.29
N LEU A 606 -21.62 3.25 -23.50
CA LEU A 606 -22.39 3.43 -24.72
C LEU A 606 -23.35 2.26 -24.92
N ALA A 607 -22.88 1.03 -24.82
CA ALA A 607 -23.71 -0.17 -24.97
C ALA A 607 -24.86 -0.24 -23.95
N ALA A 608 -24.60 0.14 -22.67
CA ALA A 608 -25.64 0.20 -21.63
C ALA A 608 -26.79 1.18 -21.98
N ASN A 609 -26.50 2.20 -22.80
CA ASN A 609 -27.45 3.21 -23.27
C ASN A 609 -27.95 2.95 -24.70
N LYS A 610 -27.61 1.81 -25.29
CA LYS A 610 -27.98 1.44 -26.69
C LYS A 610 -27.46 2.44 -27.74
N LEU A 611 -26.31 3.05 -27.47
CA LEU A 611 -25.60 3.95 -28.36
C LEU A 611 -24.52 3.16 -29.12
N ASP A 612 -24.43 3.37 -30.43
CA ASP A 612 -23.45 2.71 -31.29
C ASP A 612 -22.17 3.55 -31.50
N GLU A 613 -21.11 2.92 -31.98
CA GLU A 613 -19.84 3.58 -32.28
C GLU A 613 -19.80 4.29 -33.64
N THR A 614 -20.86 4.28 -34.44
CA THR A 614 -20.89 4.93 -35.75
C THR A 614 -20.95 6.44 -35.63
N ARG A 615 -21.66 6.94 -34.63
CA ARG A 615 -21.73 8.37 -34.28
C ARG A 615 -20.95 8.72 -33.02
N ASN A 616 -20.47 7.72 -32.28
CA ASN A 616 -19.72 7.90 -31.00
C ASN A 616 -18.32 7.35 -31.20
N ILE A 617 -17.42 8.19 -31.68
CA ILE A 617 -16.06 7.83 -32.09
C ILE A 617 -15.13 7.79 -30.88
N LEU A 618 -14.35 6.70 -30.74
CA LEU A 618 -13.38 6.50 -29.68
C LEU A 618 -11.96 6.52 -30.25
N ILE A 619 -11.10 7.40 -29.72
CA ILE A 619 -9.74 7.59 -30.20
C ILE A 619 -8.78 7.32 -29.05
N ARG A 620 -7.88 6.34 -29.25
CA ARG A 620 -6.82 6.03 -28.29
C ARG A 620 -5.55 6.77 -28.65
N GLU A 621 -5.39 7.97 -28.11
CA GLU A 621 -4.21 8.78 -28.38
C GLU A 621 -3.96 9.81 -27.26
N ASN A 622 -2.75 10.40 -27.24
CA ASN A 622 -2.47 11.58 -26.43
C ASN A 622 -3.26 12.77 -26.96
N CYS A 623 -4.05 13.43 -26.13
CA CYS A 623 -4.94 14.53 -26.52
C CYS A 623 -4.18 15.71 -27.17
N GLN A 624 -3.00 16.09 -26.69
CA GLN A 624 -2.19 17.17 -27.26
C GLN A 624 -1.70 16.81 -28.67
N THR A 625 -1.14 15.60 -28.82
CA THR A 625 -0.63 15.10 -30.10
C THR A 625 -1.77 14.96 -31.11
N TRP A 626 -2.92 14.48 -30.67
CA TRP A 626 -4.10 14.33 -31.52
C TRP A 626 -4.64 15.69 -31.96
N LEU A 627 -4.82 16.65 -31.03
CA LEU A 627 -5.28 18.01 -31.35
C LEU A 627 -4.36 18.75 -32.33
N ALA A 628 -3.05 18.54 -32.24
CA ALA A 628 -2.08 19.22 -33.11
C ALA A 628 -2.23 18.87 -34.61
N ARG A 629 -2.90 17.74 -34.94
CA ARG A 629 -3.09 17.27 -36.30
C ARG A 629 -4.58 17.16 -36.71
N GLU A 630 -5.49 17.37 -35.73
CA GLU A 630 -6.94 17.28 -36.00
C GLU A 630 -7.39 18.47 -36.87
N SER A 631 -8.12 18.16 -37.95
CA SER A 631 -8.69 19.14 -38.89
C SER A 631 -10.20 19.29 -38.76
N GLY A 632 -10.82 18.41 -37.98
CA GLY A 632 -12.26 18.47 -37.69
C GLY A 632 -12.67 19.76 -36.98
N ARG A 633 -13.96 20.06 -36.99
CA ARG A 633 -14.51 21.23 -36.30
C ARG A 633 -15.67 20.78 -35.43
N TYR A 634 -15.61 21.20 -34.17
CA TYR A 634 -16.57 20.83 -33.12
C TYR A 634 -17.36 22.05 -32.65
N ASP A 635 -18.61 21.83 -32.26
CA ASP A 635 -19.46 22.89 -31.71
C ASP A 635 -19.36 23.01 -30.20
N LEU A 636 -19.04 21.87 -29.55
CA LEU A 636 -18.98 21.78 -28.10
C LEU A 636 -17.77 20.93 -27.70
N ILE A 637 -16.92 21.46 -26.84
CA ILE A 637 -15.72 20.77 -26.35
C ILE A 637 -15.77 20.69 -24.83
N LEU A 638 -15.48 19.50 -24.27
CA LEU A 638 -15.08 19.33 -22.88
C LEU A 638 -13.59 19.02 -22.81
N LEU A 639 -12.87 19.81 -22.05
CA LEU A 639 -11.44 19.69 -21.81
C LEU A 639 -11.19 19.55 -20.30
N ASP A 640 -10.99 18.32 -19.82
CA ASP A 640 -10.82 18.01 -18.39
C ASP A 640 -9.51 17.26 -18.13
N PRO A 641 -8.35 17.94 -18.26
CA PRO A 641 -7.04 17.32 -18.17
C PRO A 641 -6.71 16.89 -16.74
N PRO A 642 -5.92 15.81 -16.54
CA PRO A 642 -5.41 15.42 -15.23
C PRO A 642 -4.53 16.52 -14.64
N SER A 643 -4.52 16.67 -13.30
CA SER A 643 -3.64 17.64 -12.62
C SER A 643 -2.16 17.43 -12.94
N PHE A 644 -1.75 16.17 -13.14
CA PHE A 644 -0.38 15.78 -13.49
C PHE A 644 -0.40 14.41 -14.18
N SER A 645 0.38 14.24 -15.25
CA SER A 645 0.55 12.96 -15.94
C SER A 645 2.01 12.66 -16.25
N ASN A 646 2.43 11.43 -15.95
CA ASN A 646 3.77 10.86 -16.19
C ASN A 646 3.67 9.53 -16.94
N SER A 647 2.88 9.46 -17.99
CA SER A 647 2.73 8.24 -18.76
C SER A 647 4.03 7.92 -19.53
N LYS A 648 4.46 6.64 -19.53
CA LYS A 648 5.60 6.15 -20.35
C LYS A 648 5.41 6.36 -21.86
N ALA A 649 4.18 6.66 -22.29
CA ALA A 649 3.83 6.94 -23.68
C ALA A 649 3.87 8.45 -24.02
N MET A 650 4.28 9.31 -23.08
CA MET A 650 4.46 10.76 -23.30
C MET A 650 5.96 11.09 -23.34
N ILE A 651 6.34 11.99 -24.24
CA ILE A 651 7.73 12.47 -24.38
C ILE A 651 8.11 13.33 -23.16
N ASP A 652 7.15 14.15 -22.64
CA ASP A 652 7.32 15.00 -21.48
C ASP A 652 6.21 14.84 -20.44
N SER A 653 6.47 15.21 -19.18
CA SER A 653 5.46 15.21 -18.11
C SER A 653 4.48 16.38 -18.33
N PHE A 654 3.18 16.09 -18.26
CA PHE A 654 2.13 17.11 -18.28
C PHE A 654 1.84 17.62 -16.87
N ASP A 655 1.76 18.96 -16.71
CA ASP A 655 1.28 19.65 -15.50
C ASP A 655 0.25 20.71 -15.93
N VAL A 656 -1.01 20.55 -15.47
CA VAL A 656 -2.11 21.42 -15.91
C VAL A 656 -1.87 22.90 -15.64
N GLN A 657 -1.17 23.29 -14.56
CA GLN A 657 -0.87 24.70 -14.28
C GLN A 657 0.14 25.28 -15.25
N ARG A 658 1.09 24.50 -15.73
CA ARG A 658 2.10 24.91 -16.68
C ARG A 658 1.56 24.91 -18.12
N ASP A 659 0.81 23.86 -18.47
CA ASP A 659 0.56 23.50 -19.86
C ASP A 659 -0.87 23.84 -20.33
N HIS A 660 -1.72 24.42 -19.46
CA HIS A 660 -3.13 24.67 -19.80
C HIS A 660 -3.33 25.69 -20.93
N VAL A 661 -2.49 26.71 -21.04
CA VAL A 661 -2.63 27.75 -22.08
C VAL A 661 -2.49 27.14 -23.47
N ASP A 662 -1.42 26.37 -23.70
CA ASP A 662 -1.15 25.73 -24.98
C ASP A 662 -2.23 24.67 -25.30
N LEU A 663 -2.66 23.92 -24.29
CA LEU A 663 -3.71 22.93 -24.44
C LEU A 663 -5.06 23.55 -24.80
N ILE A 664 -5.42 24.67 -24.16
CA ILE A 664 -6.64 25.42 -24.49
C ILE A 664 -6.57 25.97 -25.93
N ARG A 665 -5.43 26.55 -26.34
CA ARG A 665 -5.25 27.04 -27.73
C ARG A 665 -5.44 25.94 -28.76
N LEU A 666 -4.86 24.77 -28.51
CA LEU A 666 -5.07 23.61 -29.39
C LEU A 666 -6.56 23.21 -29.48
N ALA A 667 -7.26 23.16 -28.36
CA ALA A 667 -8.69 22.83 -28.34
C ALA A 667 -9.53 23.91 -29.03
N MET A 668 -9.23 25.17 -28.82
CA MET A 668 -9.90 26.29 -29.49
C MET A 668 -9.63 26.31 -31.00
N GLY A 669 -8.46 25.79 -31.43
CA GLY A 669 -8.11 25.67 -32.85
C GLY A 669 -9.05 24.73 -33.64
N VAL A 670 -9.68 23.76 -32.98
CA VAL A 670 -10.67 22.82 -33.57
C VAL A 670 -12.13 23.19 -33.24
N LEU A 671 -12.36 24.27 -32.49
CA LEU A 671 -13.69 24.77 -32.15
C LEU A 671 -14.25 25.62 -33.32
N ARG A 672 -15.53 25.47 -33.66
CA ARG A 672 -16.24 26.37 -34.58
C ARG A 672 -16.39 27.77 -33.99
N GLY A 673 -16.53 28.81 -34.82
CA GLY A 673 -16.59 30.21 -34.39
C GLY A 673 -17.65 30.46 -33.29
N GLU A 674 -18.83 29.90 -33.43
CA GLU A 674 -19.95 30.00 -32.46
C GLU A 674 -19.92 28.88 -31.39
N GLY A 675 -18.88 28.07 -31.38
CA GLY A 675 -18.74 26.93 -30.47
C GLY A 675 -18.42 27.33 -29.02
N GLN A 676 -18.44 26.34 -28.15
CA GLN A 676 -18.19 26.51 -26.73
C GLN A 676 -17.19 25.43 -26.24
N CYS A 677 -16.19 25.86 -25.46
CA CYS A 677 -15.26 24.96 -24.81
C CYS A 677 -15.41 25.08 -23.28
N TYR A 678 -15.66 23.96 -22.62
CA TYR A 678 -15.62 23.81 -21.18
C TYR A 678 -14.25 23.32 -20.75
N PHE A 679 -13.51 24.16 -20.03
CA PHE A 679 -12.25 23.76 -19.40
C PHE A 679 -12.49 23.51 -17.92
N SER A 680 -12.14 22.33 -17.43
CA SER A 680 -12.28 21.94 -16.02
C SER A 680 -10.96 21.49 -15.42
N SER A 681 -10.76 21.70 -14.11
CA SER A 681 -9.61 21.17 -13.38
C SER A 681 -9.94 20.92 -11.92
N ASN A 682 -9.48 19.78 -11.38
CA ASN A 682 -9.59 19.45 -9.95
C ASN A 682 -8.31 19.75 -9.16
N ARG A 683 -7.33 20.43 -9.77
CA ARG A 683 -6.10 20.84 -9.11
C ARG A 683 -6.37 21.91 -8.06
N ARG A 684 -5.99 21.66 -6.81
CA ARG A 684 -6.08 22.65 -5.74
C ARG A 684 -5.18 23.84 -6.02
N GLY A 685 -5.77 25.06 -6.01
CA GLY A 685 -5.04 26.29 -6.24
C GLY A 685 -4.67 26.48 -7.72
N PHE A 686 -5.43 25.87 -8.65
CA PHE A 686 -5.33 26.16 -10.06
C PHE A 686 -5.79 27.59 -10.35
N GLU A 687 -5.00 28.31 -11.14
CA GLU A 687 -5.32 29.65 -11.62
C GLU A 687 -5.22 29.65 -13.16
N LEU A 688 -6.32 30.04 -13.82
CA LEU A 688 -6.34 30.20 -15.26
C LEU A 688 -5.54 31.46 -15.63
N ASP A 689 -4.57 31.33 -16.52
CA ASP A 689 -3.81 32.45 -17.05
C ASP A 689 -4.63 33.17 -18.15
N VAL A 690 -5.58 34.01 -17.69
CA VAL A 690 -6.48 34.77 -18.58
C VAL A 690 -5.70 35.77 -19.42
N ALA A 691 -4.58 36.32 -18.89
CA ALA A 691 -3.75 37.29 -19.64
C ALA A 691 -3.11 36.64 -20.87
N SER A 692 -2.73 35.36 -20.77
CA SER A 692 -2.19 34.62 -21.93
C SER A 692 -3.27 34.09 -22.87
N LEU A 693 -4.56 34.26 -22.56
CA LEU A 693 -5.72 33.81 -23.36
C LEU A 693 -6.62 35.00 -23.79
N GLU A 694 -6.05 36.19 -23.96
CA GLU A 694 -6.79 37.41 -24.31
C GLU A 694 -7.50 37.35 -25.66
N GLU A 695 -7.09 36.44 -26.56
CA GLU A 695 -7.75 36.15 -27.84
C GLU A 695 -9.09 35.39 -27.67
N PHE A 696 -9.41 34.94 -26.46
CA PHE A 696 -10.64 34.23 -26.13
C PHE A 696 -11.42 34.92 -25.03
N ARG A 697 -12.72 34.72 -25.00
CA ARG A 697 -13.58 35.12 -23.88
C ARG A 697 -13.63 33.98 -22.87
N CYS A 698 -13.03 34.16 -21.69
CA CYS A 698 -13.02 33.22 -20.58
C CYS A 698 -13.99 33.68 -19.49
N GLU A 699 -14.99 32.85 -19.14
CA GLU A 699 -15.97 33.08 -18.10
C GLU A 699 -15.86 32.00 -17.02
N ASP A 700 -15.61 32.38 -15.78
CA ASP A 700 -15.63 31.45 -14.65
C ASP A 700 -17.08 31.03 -14.34
N ILE A 701 -17.39 29.77 -14.60
CA ILE A 701 -18.70 29.16 -14.32
C ILE A 701 -18.66 28.14 -13.18
N THR A 702 -17.59 28.12 -12.38
CA THR A 702 -17.40 27.18 -11.26
C THR A 702 -18.62 27.12 -10.36
N GLY A 703 -19.19 28.28 -10.02
CA GLY A 703 -20.40 28.34 -9.18
C GLY A 703 -21.63 27.67 -9.80
N ALA A 704 -21.79 27.74 -11.12
CA ALA A 704 -22.90 27.13 -11.86
C ALA A 704 -22.72 25.61 -12.07
N THR A 705 -21.48 25.13 -12.04
CA THR A 705 -21.15 23.71 -12.18
C THR A 705 -21.01 22.95 -10.86
N LEU A 706 -21.13 23.67 -9.71
CA LEU A 706 -21.00 23.06 -8.39
C LEU A 706 -22.36 22.48 -7.93
N ALA A 707 -22.41 21.16 -7.75
CA ALA A 707 -23.61 20.46 -7.30
C ALA A 707 -23.95 20.76 -5.81
N GLU A 708 -25.23 20.58 -5.41
CA GLU A 708 -25.75 20.82 -4.06
C GLU A 708 -24.97 20.04 -2.97
N ASP A 709 -24.61 18.81 -3.27
CA ASP A 709 -23.87 17.91 -2.40
C ASP A 709 -22.39 18.32 -2.21
N PHE A 710 -21.84 19.15 -3.11
CA PHE A 710 -20.47 19.69 -3.06
C PHE A 710 -20.40 21.16 -2.62
N LYS A 711 -21.50 21.85 -2.35
CA LYS A 711 -21.50 23.27 -1.91
C LYS A 711 -20.64 23.53 -0.66
N ARG A 712 -20.38 22.50 0.14
CA ARG A 712 -19.47 22.55 1.31
C ARG A 712 -18.01 22.66 0.93
N ASN A 713 -17.63 22.10 -0.22
CA ASN A 713 -16.27 22.04 -0.73
C ASN A 713 -16.19 22.74 -2.09
N ARG A 714 -16.28 24.07 -2.06
CA ARG A 714 -16.26 24.90 -3.27
C ARG A 714 -14.95 24.82 -4.08
N LYS A 715 -13.92 24.18 -3.53
CA LYS A 715 -12.61 24.01 -4.16
C LYS A 715 -12.41 22.59 -4.71
N ILE A 716 -13.48 21.82 -4.91
CA ILE A 716 -13.40 20.44 -5.42
C ILE A 716 -12.96 20.41 -6.89
N HIS A 717 -13.48 21.34 -7.69
CA HIS A 717 -13.05 21.63 -9.06
C HIS A 717 -13.21 23.12 -9.35
N CYS A 718 -12.70 23.55 -10.49
CA CYS A 718 -12.95 24.83 -11.11
C CYS A 718 -13.32 24.61 -12.58
N CYS A 719 -14.16 25.46 -13.16
CA CYS A 719 -14.66 25.32 -14.52
C CYS A 719 -14.83 26.66 -15.19
N TRP A 720 -14.34 26.78 -16.43
CA TRP A 720 -14.48 27.95 -17.28
C TRP A 720 -15.20 27.60 -18.56
N LEU A 721 -16.04 28.53 -19.03
CA LEU A 721 -16.59 28.55 -20.37
C LEU A 721 -15.72 29.45 -21.24
N ILE A 722 -15.14 28.89 -22.31
CA ILE A 722 -14.23 29.59 -23.21
C ILE A 722 -14.86 29.63 -24.60
N LYS A 723 -14.87 30.81 -25.23
CA LYS A 723 -15.39 31.09 -26.57
C LYS A 723 -14.41 31.92 -27.38
N HIS A 724 -14.53 31.87 -28.71
CA HIS A 724 -13.83 32.86 -29.54
C HIS A 724 -14.33 34.27 -29.20
N ALA A 725 -13.43 35.25 -29.17
CA ALA A 725 -13.83 36.66 -29.07
C ALA A 725 -14.62 37.06 -30.32
N ASP A 726 -15.72 37.78 -30.15
CA ASP A 726 -16.51 38.28 -31.28
C ASP A 726 -15.64 39.10 -32.21
N SER A 727 -15.57 38.71 -33.49
CA SER A 727 -14.82 39.43 -34.55
C SER A 727 -15.44 40.79 -34.92
N THR A 728 -16.39 41.31 -34.13
CA THR A 728 -17.10 42.56 -34.38
C THR A 728 -16.76 43.62 -33.32
N LYS A 729 -15.46 44.01 -33.26
CA LYS A 729 -15.01 45.32 -32.77
C LYS A 729 -13.69 45.67 -33.44
N ASN A 730 -13.77 46.15 -34.69
CA ASN A 730 -12.86 47.09 -35.29
C ASN A 730 -13.66 48.16 -35.98
#